data_15ff4f2bf503088dcba60b9c08959f91
#
_entry.id   15ff4f2bf503088dcba60b9c08959f91
#
_cell.length_a   1.000
_cell.length_b   1.000
_cell.length_c   1.000
_cell.angle_alpha   90.00
_cell.angle_beta   90.00
_cell.angle_gamma   90.00
#
_symmetry.space_group_name_H-M   'P 1'
#
loop_
_entity.id
_entity.type
_entity.pdbx_description
1 polymer ?
#
loop_
_entity_poly.entity_id
_entity_poly.type
_entity_poly.pdbx_seq_one_letter_code
_entity_poly.pdbx_strand_id
1 'polypeptide(L)'
;MDQNDKNKSNKNNDRRRGVLSLLIWALVLTIGFNYLLSAMDTRKLAESTCEIRYDEFLDLVRDGKVKEVEIADRTLNIMPVDGFTYTDADGKTYSGDFQLFTTQINDPELRSFLDENGVEFGKPYKAETSYLEIIMLNYVLPTALMVGAFILMMRFISKKTGGGGFGGLGSVGKSNAKVYMEKSTGVTFADVAGQDEAKESLVEIIDFLHNPQKYTDIGAKLPRGALLVGPPGTGKTLLAKAVAGEANVPFFSISGSGFVEMFVGVGASRVRDLFAEASKVAPCIIFIDEIDAIGKTRDTRFGGNDEREQTLNQLLAEMDGFDPGKGIIVLAATNRPEVLDQALLRPGRFDRRITIDRPNLAGRIATLEVHTRNIKLGEDVDLKKVALATAGCVGADLANIVNEAALRAVRKGRKLVTQEDMLAAFEFVIAGSEKKNSVLTEFEKKLVAYHEVGHAMVAYRQKNAEPVQKITIVPHTEGSLGYTLLMPEEDKTNLRTRDELMAKIAVSMGGRAAEEVIMHTMTNGASQDIQEATNIARNMVAMYGMSDEFGMMALGSVRSQYLDGGYGLDCAQETAAVMDKAVKEILEKCYADAVKVIEENIDDMHKVVAYLLEKETITGGEMVAILEGRDPATVEDAYASTRRSDSDFRPSVPSTIEAPARHVSMTSEKIEMPPLGGEAPDESAASDAENGKNAETPAEEASAQDAPAGDGAETPDHE
;
A
#
# COMPACT_ATOMS: atom_id res chain seq x y z
N MET A 1 1.26 -48.72 34.64
CA MET A 1 2.70 -48.93 34.35
C MET A 1 2.97 -49.20 32.86
N ASP A 2 2.30 -48.50 31.90
CA ASP A 2 2.43 -48.87 30.46
C ASP A 2 2.35 -47.74 29.44
N GLN A 3 2.39 -46.48 29.88
CA GLN A 3 2.46 -45.35 28.93
C GLN A 3 3.86 -44.74 28.73
N ASN A 4 4.83 -45.07 29.62
CA ASN A 4 6.18 -44.52 29.57
C ASN A 4 7.14 -45.29 28.63
N ASP A 5 6.85 -46.51 28.30
CA ASP A 5 7.69 -47.36 27.43
C ASP A 5 7.40 -47.19 25.96
N LYS A 6 6.18 -46.84 25.57
CA LYS A 6 5.83 -46.53 24.16
C LYS A 6 6.45 -45.19 23.68
N ASN A 7 6.67 -44.25 24.59
CA ASN A 7 7.26 -42.94 24.23
C ASN A 7 8.82 -43.01 24.09
N LYS A 8 9.48 -43.98 24.73
CA LYS A 8 10.93 -44.23 24.54
C LYS A 8 11.25 -44.95 23.23
N SER A 9 10.38 -45.86 22.78
CA SER A 9 10.54 -46.60 21.53
C SER A 9 10.38 -45.71 20.31
N ASN A 10 9.42 -44.75 20.31
CA ASN A 10 9.22 -43.84 19.22
C ASN A 10 10.35 -42.80 19.07
N LYS A 11 10.91 -42.31 20.17
CA LYS A 11 12.07 -41.38 20.16
C LYS A 11 13.35 -41.99 19.59
N ASN A 12 13.56 -43.30 19.74
CA ASN A 12 14.72 -43.99 19.18
C ASN A 12 14.56 -44.26 17.66
N ASN A 13 13.37 -44.48 17.19
CA ASN A 13 13.09 -44.65 15.73
C ASN A 13 13.26 -43.34 14.96
N ASP A 14 12.82 -42.21 15.53
CA ASP A 14 12.98 -40.90 14.88
C ASP A 14 14.45 -40.45 14.86
N ARG A 15 15.24 -40.76 15.88
CA ARG A 15 16.70 -40.52 15.87
C ARG A 15 17.41 -41.34 14.81
N ARG A 16 17.03 -42.64 14.63
CA ARG A 16 17.63 -43.50 13.59
C ARG A 16 17.25 -43.02 12.18
N ARG A 17 16.01 -42.56 11.95
CA ARG A 17 15.58 -41.97 10.68
C ARG A 17 16.32 -40.69 10.36
N GLY A 18 16.54 -39.80 11.33
CA GLY A 18 17.31 -38.55 11.14
C GLY A 18 18.77 -38.79 10.77
N VAL A 19 19.44 -39.76 11.46
CA VAL A 19 20.84 -40.13 11.14
C VAL A 19 20.94 -40.79 9.77
N LEU A 20 19.98 -41.66 9.42
CA LEU A 20 19.95 -42.30 8.11
C LEU A 20 19.73 -41.27 6.96
N SER A 21 18.86 -40.31 7.16
CA SER A 21 18.63 -39.21 6.21
C SER A 21 19.90 -38.35 6.01
N LEU A 22 20.62 -38.06 7.08
CA LEU A 22 21.90 -37.31 7.06
C LEU A 22 22.99 -38.05 6.26
N LEU A 23 23.10 -39.36 6.45
CA LEU A 23 24.04 -40.20 5.71
C LEU A 23 23.67 -40.26 4.21
N ILE A 24 22.39 -40.39 3.91
CA ILE A 24 21.91 -40.39 2.52
C ILE A 24 22.24 -39.04 1.82
N TRP A 25 21.98 -37.92 2.47
CA TRP A 25 22.29 -36.60 1.90
C TRP A 25 23.80 -36.37 1.76
N ALA A 26 24.61 -36.82 2.72
CA ALA A 26 26.07 -36.75 2.61
C ALA A 26 26.57 -37.58 1.40
N LEU A 27 26.02 -38.77 1.21
CA LEU A 27 26.36 -39.62 0.06
C LEU A 27 25.96 -38.98 -1.26
N VAL A 28 24.75 -38.42 -1.36
CA VAL A 28 24.26 -37.73 -2.57
C VAL A 28 25.16 -36.54 -2.91
N LEU A 29 25.54 -35.74 -1.90
CA LEU A 29 26.45 -34.61 -2.10
C LEU A 29 27.85 -35.04 -2.54
N THR A 30 28.37 -36.15 -1.97
CA THR A 30 29.67 -36.69 -2.38
C THR A 30 29.64 -37.21 -3.83
N ILE A 31 28.56 -37.88 -4.23
CA ILE A 31 28.37 -38.34 -5.62
C ILE A 31 28.28 -37.13 -6.56
N GLY A 32 27.49 -36.09 -6.17
CA GLY A 32 27.36 -34.85 -6.95
C GLY A 32 28.69 -34.11 -7.10
N PHE A 33 29.47 -34.01 -6.01
CA PHE A 33 30.78 -33.38 -6.03
C PHE A 33 31.80 -34.15 -6.90
N ASN A 34 31.86 -35.50 -6.79
CA ASN A 34 32.69 -36.31 -7.64
C ASN A 34 32.29 -36.22 -9.12
N TYR A 35 30.99 -36.14 -9.40
CA TYR A 35 30.50 -35.91 -10.76
C TYR A 35 30.97 -34.56 -11.31
N LEU A 36 30.89 -33.50 -10.47
CA LEU A 36 31.35 -32.18 -10.86
C LEU A 36 32.86 -32.13 -11.12
N LEU A 37 33.66 -32.76 -10.28
CA LEU A 37 35.13 -32.88 -10.46
C LEU A 37 35.45 -33.65 -11.75
N SER A 38 34.81 -34.78 -11.97
CA SER A 38 34.99 -35.59 -13.20
C SER A 38 34.57 -34.80 -14.46
N ALA A 39 33.51 -33.99 -14.40
CA ALA A 39 33.10 -33.11 -15.49
C ALA A 39 34.10 -31.97 -15.76
N MET A 40 34.78 -31.48 -14.71
CA MET A 40 35.85 -30.47 -14.88
C MET A 40 37.12 -31.09 -15.47
N ASP A 41 37.50 -32.32 -15.07
CA ASP A 41 38.66 -33.04 -15.62
C ASP A 41 38.44 -33.43 -17.06
N THR A 42 37.25 -33.90 -17.45
CA THR A 42 36.90 -34.19 -18.84
C THR A 42 36.94 -32.96 -19.73
N ARG A 43 36.56 -31.76 -19.21
CA ARG A 43 36.69 -30.53 -19.98
C ARG A 43 38.15 -30.11 -20.20
N LYS A 44 39.03 -30.27 -19.22
CA LYS A 44 40.47 -30.00 -19.37
C LYS A 44 41.12 -30.94 -20.34
N LEU A 45 40.77 -32.26 -20.33
CA LEU A 45 41.26 -33.23 -21.26
C LEU A 45 40.82 -32.91 -22.71
N ALA A 46 39.57 -32.51 -22.91
CA ALA A 46 39.04 -32.13 -24.21
C ALA A 46 39.68 -30.86 -24.81
N GLU A 47 40.21 -29.99 -23.93
CA GLU A 47 40.94 -28.77 -24.36
C GLU A 47 42.40 -29.04 -24.77
N SER A 48 43.02 -30.14 -24.26
CA SER A 48 44.41 -30.52 -24.44
C SER A 48 44.65 -31.70 -25.36
N THR A 49 43.59 -32.32 -25.91
CA THR A 49 43.68 -33.47 -26.79
C THR A 49 43.01 -33.18 -28.14
N CYS A 50 43.61 -33.64 -29.24
CA CYS A 50 43.02 -33.55 -30.58
C CYS A 50 43.06 -34.91 -31.28
N GLU A 51 41.97 -35.29 -31.93
CA GLU A 51 41.87 -36.50 -32.73
C GLU A 51 42.39 -36.21 -34.12
N ILE A 52 43.30 -37.09 -34.61
CA ILE A 52 43.86 -37.01 -35.97
C ILE A 52 43.60 -38.33 -36.72
N ARG A 53 43.66 -38.25 -38.05
CA ARG A 53 43.52 -39.44 -38.88
C ARG A 53 44.79 -40.28 -38.80
N TYR A 54 44.68 -41.57 -39.04
CA TYR A 54 45.81 -42.50 -38.99
C TYR A 54 46.85 -42.24 -40.10
N ASP A 55 46.42 -41.83 -41.31
CA ASP A 55 47.31 -41.45 -42.40
C ASP A 55 48.09 -40.19 -42.03
N GLU A 56 47.44 -39.21 -41.41
CA GLU A 56 48.07 -37.98 -40.96
C GLU A 56 49.07 -38.24 -39.81
N PHE A 57 48.78 -39.16 -38.92
CA PHE A 57 49.74 -39.61 -37.92
C PHE A 57 51.02 -40.17 -38.54
N LEU A 58 50.89 -41.06 -39.58
CA LEU A 58 52.05 -41.61 -40.28
C LEU A 58 52.90 -40.52 -40.96
N ASP A 59 52.25 -39.48 -41.49
CA ASP A 59 52.95 -38.37 -42.11
C ASP A 59 53.68 -37.51 -41.03
N LEU A 60 53.08 -37.27 -39.86
CA LEU A 60 53.74 -36.60 -38.75
C LEU A 60 54.95 -37.35 -38.21
N VAL A 61 54.92 -38.73 -38.23
CA VAL A 61 56.06 -39.55 -37.88
C VAL A 61 57.18 -39.43 -38.92
N ARG A 62 56.87 -39.47 -40.24
CA ARG A 62 57.86 -39.26 -41.34
C ARG A 62 58.52 -37.87 -41.26
N ASP A 63 57.73 -36.87 -40.88
CA ASP A 63 58.23 -35.49 -40.76
C ASP A 63 59.08 -35.25 -39.48
N GLY A 64 59.22 -36.26 -38.62
CA GLY A 64 59.95 -36.15 -37.36
C GLY A 64 59.31 -35.27 -36.30
N LYS A 65 57.99 -35.06 -36.37
CA LYS A 65 57.20 -34.20 -35.48
C LYS A 65 56.62 -34.92 -34.27
N VAL A 66 56.83 -36.26 -34.17
CA VAL A 66 56.37 -37.11 -33.10
C VAL A 66 57.53 -37.52 -32.21
N LYS A 67 57.42 -37.33 -30.92
CA LYS A 67 58.43 -37.67 -29.91
C LYS A 67 58.21 -39.05 -29.35
N GLU A 68 56.99 -39.38 -28.94
CA GLU A 68 56.62 -40.63 -28.29
C GLU A 68 55.23 -41.07 -28.68
N VAL A 69 54.99 -42.39 -28.78
CA VAL A 69 53.68 -42.97 -29.05
C VAL A 69 53.34 -43.99 -27.99
N GLU A 70 52.26 -43.74 -27.22
CA GLU A 70 51.71 -44.72 -26.31
C GLU A 70 50.65 -45.58 -27.01
N ILE A 71 50.87 -46.86 -27.05
CA ILE A 71 49.95 -47.83 -27.66
C ILE A 71 48.98 -48.31 -26.60
N ALA A 72 47.77 -47.71 -26.55
CA ALA A 72 46.68 -48.16 -25.67
C ALA A 72 45.79 -49.20 -26.37
N ASP A 73 44.84 -49.83 -25.67
CA ASP A 73 44.05 -50.94 -26.22
C ASP A 73 43.15 -50.58 -27.41
N ARG A 74 42.81 -49.33 -27.58
CA ARG A 74 41.93 -48.85 -28.69
C ARG A 74 42.44 -47.57 -29.36
N THR A 75 43.42 -46.89 -28.80
CA THR A 75 43.93 -45.60 -29.29
C THR A 75 45.44 -45.60 -29.25
N LEU A 76 46.01 -44.85 -30.18
CA LEU A 76 47.42 -44.43 -30.16
C LEU A 76 47.45 -43.02 -29.66
N ASN A 77 48.08 -42.79 -28.50
CA ASN A 77 48.29 -41.45 -27.96
C ASN A 77 49.66 -40.98 -28.41
N ILE A 78 49.70 -39.85 -29.08
CA ILE A 78 50.87 -39.33 -29.81
C ILE A 78 51.33 -38.08 -29.08
N MET A 79 52.55 -38.07 -28.60
CA MET A 79 53.19 -36.91 -28.02
C MET A 79 54.05 -36.22 -29.06
N PRO A 80 53.73 -35.01 -29.49
CA PRO A 80 54.53 -34.25 -30.46
C PRO A 80 55.85 -33.76 -29.86
N VAL A 81 56.76 -33.37 -30.69
CA VAL A 81 58.04 -32.77 -30.28
C VAL A 81 57.80 -31.40 -29.67
N ASP A 82 58.63 -31.02 -28.68
CA ASP A 82 58.51 -29.74 -27.96
C ASP A 82 58.54 -28.54 -28.94
N GLY A 83 57.53 -27.67 -28.79
CA GLY A 83 57.36 -26.48 -29.65
C GLY A 83 56.58 -26.70 -30.95
N PHE A 84 56.07 -27.94 -31.20
CA PHE A 84 55.19 -28.20 -32.32
C PHE A 84 53.80 -27.59 -32.10
N THR A 85 53.24 -27.02 -33.18
CA THR A 85 51.87 -26.49 -33.19
C THR A 85 51.04 -27.24 -34.23
N TYR A 86 49.86 -27.68 -33.89
CA TYR A 86 48.96 -28.37 -34.78
C TYR A 86 47.64 -27.58 -34.92
N THR A 87 47.16 -27.46 -36.16
CA THR A 87 45.86 -26.83 -36.44
C THR A 87 44.95 -27.88 -37.05
N ASP A 88 43.82 -28.16 -36.42
CA ASP A 88 42.86 -29.11 -36.88
C ASP A 88 42.03 -28.63 -38.10
N ALA A 89 41.18 -29.50 -38.64
CA ALA A 89 40.34 -29.16 -39.78
C ALA A 89 39.30 -28.05 -39.50
N ASP A 90 38.98 -27.81 -38.24
CA ASP A 90 38.06 -26.76 -37.79
C ASP A 90 38.76 -25.41 -37.53
N GLY A 91 40.07 -25.36 -37.77
CA GLY A 91 40.86 -24.11 -37.61
C GLY A 91 41.33 -23.84 -36.18
N LYS A 92 41.17 -24.75 -35.23
CA LYS A 92 41.67 -24.62 -33.86
C LYS A 92 43.13 -25.01 -33.79
N THR A 93 43.95 -24.12 -33.27
CA THR A 93 45.38 -24.33 -33.12
C THR A 93 45.74 -24.81 -31.73
N TYR A 94 46.42 -25.92 -31.62
CA TYR A 94 46.96 -26.51 -30.40
C TYR A 94 48.44 -26.19 -30.27
N SER A 95 48.86 -25.69 -29.10
CA SER A 95 50.26 -25.31 -28.85
C SER A 95 50.58 -25.52 -27.35
N GLY A 96 51.84 -25.84 -27.04
CA GLY A 96 52.28 -26.18 -25.67
C GLY A 96 52.13 -27.66 -25.37
N ASP A 97 51.72 -28.03 -24.15
CA ASP A 97 51.47 -29.42 -23.73
C ASP A 97 50.12 -29.91 -24.24
N PHE A 98 50.08 -30.47 -25.42
CA PHE A 98 48.88 -31.11 -25.96
C PHE A 98 49.23 -32.52 -26.50
N GLN A 99 48.22 -33.39 -26.56
CA GLN A 99 48.36 -34.73 -27.06
C GLN A 99 47.47 -34.94 -28.28
N LEU A 100 48.00 -35.60 -29.30
CA LEU A 100 47.24 -36.07 -30.44
C LEU A 100 46.86 -37.51 -30.19
N PHE A 101 45.69 -37.92 -30.63
CA PHE A 101 45.31 -39.34 -30.57
C PHE A 101 44.64 -39.78 -31.86
N THR A 102 44.83 -41.07 -32.18
CA THR A 102 44.14 -41.68 -33.31
C THR A 102 43.69 -43.08 -32.92
N THR A 103 42.69 -43.62 -33.65
CA THR A 103 42.21 -44.96 -33.42
C THR A 103 43.27 -45.98 -33.85
N GLN A 104 43.58 -46.98 -33.01
CA GLN A 104 44.50 -48.01 -33.30
C GLN A 104 43.97 -48.89 -34.46
N ILE A 105 44.70 -48.94 -35.57
CA ILE A 105 44.44 -49.86 -36.67
C ILE A 105 45.38 -51.07 -36.50
N ASN A 106 44.95 -52.28 -36.85
CA ASN A 106 45.76 -53.45 -36.74
C ASN A 106 46.76 -53.49 -37.91
N ASP A 107 47.81 -52.71 -37.74
CA ASP A 107 48.93 -52.56 -38.71
C ASP A 107 50.14 -53.30 -38.17
N PRO A 108 50.49 -54.50 -38.81
CA PRO A 108 51.66 -55.27 -38.37
C PRO A 108 53.02 -54.56 -38.54
N GLU A 109 53.08 -53.57 -39.46
CA GLU A 109 54.32 -52.91 -39.82
C GLU A 109 54.53 -51.65 -38.97
N LEU A 110 53.52 -51.16 -38.18
CA LEU A 110 53.60 -49.95 -37.39
C LEU A 110 54.82 -49.92 -36.45
N ARG A 111 55.14 -51.01 -35.81
CA ARG A 111 56.27 -51.09 -34.88
C ARG A 111 57.61 -50.90 -35.58
N SER A 112 57.82 -51.58 -36.75
CA SER A 112 59.01 -51.39 -37.52
C SER A 112 59.11 -50.02 -38.09
N PHE A 113 58.00 -49.42 -38.49
CA PHE A 113 57.90 -48.04 -38.99
C PHE A 113 58.29 -47.00 -37.93
N LEU A 114 57.82 -47.16 -36.67
CA LEU A 114 58.17 -46.26 -35.58
C LEU A 114 59.65 -46.38 -35.20
N ASP A 115 60.19 -47.59 -35.19
CA ASP A 115 61.59 -47.87 -34.87
C ASP A 115 62.55 -47.29 -35.96
N GLU A 116 62.19 -47.46 -37.25
CA GLU A 116 62.94 -46.87 -38.38
C GLU A 116 62.98 -45.34 -38.38
N ASN A 117 61.93 -44.71 -37.85
CA ASN A 117 61.84 -43.22 -37.72
C ASN A 117 62.32 -42.69 -36.35
N GLY A 118 62.82 -43.56 -35.46
CA GLY A 118 63.40 -43.19 -34.18
C GLY A 118 62.42 -42.67 -33.17
N VAL A 119 61.13 -43.03 -33.26
CA VAL A 119 60.07 -42.60 -32.33
C VAL A 119 59.99 -43.60 -31.16
N GLU A 120 60.06 -43.11 -29.96
CA GLU A 120 59.86 -43.96 -28.77
C GLU A 120 58.43 -44.42 -28.71
N PHE A 121 58.24 -45.74 -28.48
CA PHE A 121 56.88 -46.29 -28.33
C PHE A 121 56.80 -47.30 -27.20
N GLY A 122 55.64 -47.32 -26.50
CA GLY A 122 55.42 -48.20 -25.37
C GLY A 122 53.94 -48.46 -25.10
N LYS A 123 53.66 -49.45 -24.24
CA LYS A 123 52.34 -49.66 -23.72
C LYS A 123 52.39 -49.27 -22.22
N PRO A 124 51.56 -48.35 -21.74
CA PRO A 124 51.58 -47.94 -20.35
C PRO A 124 51.16 -49.11 -19.48
N TYR A 125 51.93 -49.40 -18.43
CA TYR A 125 51.58 -50.38 -17.43
C TYR A 125 50.55 -49.79 -16.47
N LYS A 126 49.27 -50.18 -16.58
CA LYS A 126 48.26 -49.87 -15.58
C LYS A 126 48.25 -50.95 -14.51
N ALA A 127 48.70 -50.65 -13.31
CA ALA A 127 48.49 -51.49 -12.18
C ALA A 127 46.98 -51.68 -11.92
N GLU A 128 46.51 -52.92 -11.79
CA GLU A 128 45.12 -53.21 -11.47
C GLU A 128 44.83 -52.68 -10.07
N THR A 129 44.19 -51.48 -9.96
CA THR A 129 43.70 -50.96 -8.68
C THR A 129 42.46 -51.77 -8.28
N SER A 130 42.48 -52.26 -7.03
CA SER A 130 41.34 -53.01 -6.47
C SER A 130 40.08 -52.15 -6.47
N TYR A 131 38.95 -52.65 -6.92
CA TYR A 131 37.66 -51.96 -6.83
C TYR A 131 37.33 -51.51 -5.43
N LEU A 132 37.80 -52.21 -4.38
CA LEU A 132 37.68 -51.85 -2.99
C LEU A 132 38.47 -50.58 -2.64
N GLU A 133 39.67 -50.38 -3.19
CA GLU A 133 40.46 -49.17 -3.00
C GLU A 133 39.82 -47.98 -3.65
N ILE A 134 39.27 -48.11 -4.85
CA ILE A 134 38.55 -47.04 -5.56
C ILE A 134 37.32 -46.60 -4.79
N ILE A 135 36.54 -47.56 -4.26
CA ILE A 135 35.34 -47.24 -3.46
C ILE A 135 35.74 -46.59 -2.12
N MET A 136 36.76 -47.11 -1.46
CA MET A 136 37.23 -46.55 -0.19
C MET A 136 37.77 -45.13 -0.31
N LEU A 137 38.57 -44.85 -1.35
CA LEU A 137 39.23 -43.56 -1.52
C LEU A 137 38.26 -42.49 -2.09
N ASN A 138 37.42 -42.87 -3.04
CA ASN A 138 36.58 -41.88 -3.73
C ASN A 138 35.19 -41.64 -3.09
N TYR A 139 34.71 -42.60 -2.27
CA TYR A 139 33.37 -42.49 -1.69
C TYR A 139 33.36 -42.58 -0.16
N VAL A 140 34.02 -43.57 0.42
CA VAL A 140 33.96 -43.77 1.90
C VAL A 140 34.73 -42.71 2.66
N LEU A 141 35.97 -42.46 2.26
CA LEU A 141 36.84 -41.47 2.92
C LEU A 141 36.31 -40.03 2.82
N PRO A 142 35.91 -39.51 1.66
CA PRO A 142 35.34 -38.17 1.54
C PRO A 142 34.03 -38.02 2.31
N THR A 143 33.17 -39.05 2.29
CA THR A 143 31.92 -39.05 3.05
C THR A 143 32.17 -39.03 4.54
N ALA A 144 33.13 -39.82 5.05
CA ALA A 144 33.52 -39.83 6.46
C ALA A 144 34.12 -38.50 6.90
N LEU A 145 34.95 -37.87 6.07
CA LEU A 145 35.53 -36.56 6.32
C LEU A 145 34.47 -35.45 6.36
N MET A 146 33.49 -35.48 5.42
CA MET A 146 32.41 -34.52 5.39
C MET A 146 31.49 -34.63 6.59
N VAL A 147 31.14 -35.86 7.03
CA VAL A 147 30.37 -36.11 8.23
C VAL A 147 31.15 -35.66 9.47
N GLY A 148 32.45 -35.97 9.53
CA GLY A 148 33.33 -35.51 10.61
C GLY A 148 33.42 -33.98 10.70
N ALA A 149 33.63 -33.30 9.55
CA ALA A 149 33.67 -31.85 9.47
C ALA A 149 32.33 -31.22 9.88
N PHE A 150 31.21 -31.80 9.45
CA PHE A 150 29.87 -31.37 9.84
C PHE A 150 29.64 -31.52 11.36
N ILE A 151 30.05 -32.61 11.96
CA ILE A 151 29.97 -32.82 13.42
C ILE A 151 30.85 -31.82 14.18
N LEU A 152 32.06 -31.54 13.68
CA LEU A 152 32.95 -30.53 14.25
C LEU A 152 32.39 -29.10 14.09
N MET A 153 31.85 -28.77 12.93
CA MET A 153 31.18 -27.50 12.68
C MET A 153 29.99 -27.31 13.63
N MET A 154 29.15 -28.35 13.76
CA MET A 154 28.01 -28.34 14.70
C MET A 154 28.49 -28.18 16.17
N ARG A 155 29.58 -28.80 16.55
CA ARG A 155 30.17 -28.60 17.89
C ARG A 155 30.77 -27.21 18.08
N PHE A 156 31.34 -26.63 17.04
CA PHE A 156 31.89 -25.28 17.07
C PHE A 156 30.78 -24.22 17.15
N ILE A 157 29.70 -24.36 16.35
CA ILE A 157 28.52 -23.52 16.41
C ILE A 157 27.81 -23.63 17.75
N SER A 158 27.68 -24.85 18.30
CA SER A 158 27.05 -25.05 19.63
C SER A 158 27.86 -24.47 20.80
N LYS A 159 29.17 -24.34 20.66
CA LYS A 159 30.03 -23.68 21.66
C LYS A 159 29.98 -22.15 21.59
N LYS A 160 29.74 -21.56 20.40
CA LYS A 160 29.62 -20.10 20.22
C LYS A 160 28.24 -19.55 20.57
N THR A 161 27.19 -20.40 20.54
CA THR A 161 25.80 -20.00 20.73
C THR A 161 25.20 -20.46 22.07
N GLY A 162 26.01 -20.56 23.11
CA GLY A 162 25.54 -20.76 24.50
C GLY A 162 24.53 -21.90 24.67
N GLY A 163 25.04 -23.14 24.76
CA GLY A 163 24.37 -24.21 25.53
C GLY A 163 22.98 -24.67 25.11
N GLY A 164 22.78 -25.10 23.88
CA GLY A 164 21.53 -25.74 23.48
C GLY A 164 21.76 -26.81 22.42
N GLY A 165 21.88 -28.07 22.84
CA GLY A 165 22.00 -29.21 21.91
C GLY A 165 20.78 -29.36 21.04
N PHE A 166 20.96 -29.94 19.86
CA PHE A 166 20.04 -30.42 18.79
C PHE A 166 18.51 -30.15 18.89
N GLY A 167 18.06 -29.31 19.84
CA GLY A 167 16.73 -28.77 20.02
C GLY A 167 16.53 -27.42 19.33
N GLY A 168 17.55 -26.85 18.68
CA GLY A 168 17.49 -25.51 18.05
C GLY A 168 16.64 -25.44 16.77
N LEU A 169 16.31 -26.54 16.15
CA LEU A 169 15.29 -26.58 15.08
C LEU A 169 13.85 -26.48 15.62
N GLY A 170 13.67 -26.65 16.95
CA GLY A 170 12.37 -26.44 17.61
C GLY A 170 12.20 -25.01 18.14
N SER A 171 13.24 -24.14 18.12
CA SER A 171 13.15 -22.75 18.56
C SER A 171 12.97 -21.73 17.41
N VAL A 172 12.88 -22.19 16.17
CA VAL A 172 12.49 -21.34 15.03
C VAL A 172 11.07 -20.79 15.20
N GLY A 173 10.26 -21.40 16.08
CA GLY A 173 8.93 -20.91 16.47
C GLY A 173 8.89 -19.96 17.67
N LYS A 174 9.98 -19.75 18.40
CA LYS A 174 10.04 -18.68 19.41
C LYS A 174 10.55 -17.42 18.77
N SER A 175 9.64 -16.70 18.17
CA SER A 175 9.88 -15.36 17.62
C SER A 175 10.28 -14.44 18.77
N ASN A 176 11.49 -13.85 18.69
CA ASN A 176 11.82 -12.62 19.41
C ASN A 176 11.11 -11.41 18.73
N ALA A 177 9.82 -11.54 18.40
CA ALA A 177 9.03 -10.38 18.04
C ALA A 177 9.04 -9.48 19.28
N LYS A 178 9.57 -8.28 19.12
CA LYS A 178 9.46 -7.25 20.15
C LYS A 178 7.99 -6.87 20.24
N VAL A 179 7.23 -7.59 21.06
CA VAL A 179 5.94 -7.12 21.53
C VAL A 179 6.27 -5.93 22.43
N TYR A 180 5.97 -4.75 21.94
CA TYR A 180 6.16 -3.54 22.73
C TYR A 180 5.07 -3.48 23.79
N MET A 181 5.38 -3.87 24.99
CA MET A 181 4.55 -3.67 26.16
C MET A 181 4.94 -2.35 26.82
N GLU A 182 4.08 -1.36 26.72
CA GLU A 182 4.16 -0.10 27.48
C GLU A 182 3.34 -0.27 28.77
N LYS A 183 3.95 -0.18 29.92
CA LYS A 183 3.25 -0.26 31.21
C LYS A 183 2.35 0.96 31.46
N SER A 184 2.69 2.09 30.92
CA SER A 184 1.90 3.33 30.88
C SER A 184 2.29 4.08 29.62
N THR A 185 1.30 4.52 28.86
CA THR A 185 1.52 5.26 27.59
C THR A 185 1.85 6.72 27.80
N GLY A 186 1.54 7.28 28.99
CA GLY A 186 1.70 8.70 29.30
C GLY A 186 0.83 9.65 28.43
N VAL A 187 -0.04 9.10 27.57
CA VAL A 187 -0.95 9.84 26.70
C VAL A 187 -2.37 9.66 27.21
N THR A 188 -3.13 10.73 27.30
CA THR A 188 -4.53 10.76 27.77
C THR A 188 -5.46 11.36 26.72
N PHE A 189 -6.76 11.36 26.95
CA PHE A 189 -7.74 12.03 26.08
C PHE A 189 -7.54 13.56 26.01
N ALA A 190 -6.83 14.16 26.96
CA ALA A 190 -6.44 15.56 26.91
C ALA A 190 -5.42 15.87 25.79
N ASP A 191 -4.67 14.86 25.34
CA ASP A 191 -3.68 14.99 24.27
C ASP A 191 -4.27 14.68 22.88
N VAL A 192 -5.53 14.24 22.84
CA VAL A 192 -6.30 14.01 21.61
C VAL A 192 -7.36 15.08 21.49
N ALA A 193 -7.30 15.88 20.44
CA ALA A 193 -8.27 16.93 20.18
C ALA A 193 -9.28 16.52 19.11
N GLY A 194 -10.51 17.03 19.20
CA GLY A 194 -11.61 16.62 18.36
C GLY A 194 -12.00 15.16 18.58
N GLN A 195 -12.72 14.54 17.64
CA GLN A 195 -13.14 13.14 17.69
C GLN A 195 -13.99 12.81 18.92
N ASP A 196 -14.88 13.72 19.30
CA ASP A 196 -15.61 13.61 20.57
C ASP A 196 -16.53 12.39 20.60
N GLU A 197 -17.18 12.02 19.48
CA GLU A 197 -18.01 10.83 19.35
C GLU A 197 -17.18 9.53 19.47
N ALA A 198 -15.96 9.54 18.90
CA ALA A 198 -15.04 8.42 19.05
C ALA A 198 -14.55 8.26 20.49
N LYS A 199 -14.26 9.39 21.18
CA LYS A 199 -13.88 9.39 22.59
C LYS A 199 -15.01 8.88 23.47
N GLU A 200 -16.25 9.33 23.26
CA GLU A 200 -17.42 8.88 24.00
C GLU A 200 -17.59 7.36 23.91
N SER A 201 -17.51 6.80 22.68
CA SER A 201 -17.57 5.36 22.46
C SER A 201 -16.43 4.60 23.16
N LEU A 202 -15.24 5.21 23.28
CA LEU A 202 -14.07 4.61 23.92
C LEU A 202 -14.11 4.74 25.45
N VAL A 203 -14.76 5.78 25.99
CA VAL A 203 -15.01 5.91 27.44
C VAL A 203 -15.88 4.75 27.96
N GLU A 204 -16.86 4.31 27.18
CA GLU A 204 -17.63 3.12 27.54
C GLU A 204 -16.72 1.87 27.64
N ILE A 205 -15.75 1.73 26.74
CA ILE A 205 -14.79 0.64 26.77
C ILE A 205 -13.89 0.70 28.01
N ILE A 206 -13.50 1.91 28.44
CA ILE A 206 -12.72 2.13 29.67
C ILE A 206 -13.56 1.78 30.91
N ASP A 207 -14.81 2.25 30.99
CA ASP A 207 -15.70 1.89 32.11
C ASP A 207 -15.89 0.37 32.19
N PHE A 208 -15.97 -0.30 31.07
CA PHE A 208 -15.97 -1.74 30.96
C PHE A 208 -14.75 -2.44 31.59
N LEU A 209 -13.55 -1.91 31.32
CA LEU A 209 -12.32 -2.46 31.86
C LEU A 209 -12.26 -2.34 33.39
N HIS A 210 -12.83 -1.26 33.91
CA HIS A 210 -12.84 -1.00 35.37
C HIS A 210 -14.01 -1.66 36.11
N ASN A 211 -15.19 -1.68 35.48
CA ASN A 211 -16.48 -2.07 36.13
C ASN A 211 -17.23 -3.13 35.32
N PRO A 212 -16.64 -4.31 35.02
CA PRO A 212 -17.30 -5.31 34.17
C PRO A 212 -18.61 -5.85 34.75
N GLN A 213 -18.72 -5.88 36.09
CA GLN A 213 -19.90 -6.41 36.79
C GLN A 213 -21.14 -5.56 36.54
N LYS A 214 -21.03 -4.25 36.50
CA LYS A 214 -22.14 -3.32 36.21
C LYS A 214 -22.91 -3.67 34.94
N TYR A 215 -22.20 -4.17 33.94
CA TYR A 215 -22.79 -4.53 32.64
C TYR A 215 -23.29 -5.96 32.61
N THR A 216 -22.59 -6.89 33.26
CA THR A 216 -23.04 -8.30 33.35
C THR A 216 -24.28 -8.46 34.18
N ASP A 217 -24.48 -7.63 35.21
CA ASP A 217 -25.65 -7.66 36.07
C ASP A 217 -26.97 -7.31 35.33
N ILE A 218 -26.87 -6.49 34.29
CA ILE A 218 -27.99 -6.14 33.41
C ILE A 218 -28.14 -7.15 32.25
N GLY A 219 -27.18 -8.08 32.11
CA GLY A 219 -27.16 -9.05 31.00
C GLY A 219 -26.52 -8.53 29.70
N ALA A 220 -25.82 -7.38 29.75
CA ALA A 220 -25.09 -6.86 28.61
C ALA A 220 -23.88 -7.75 28.28
N LYS A 221 -23.65 -7.99 26.98
CA LYS A 221 -22.47 -8.70 26.50
C LYS A 221 -21.29 -7.75 26.39
N LEU A 222 -20.19 -8.11 27.02
CA LEU A 222 -18.96 -7.34 26.98
C LEU A 222 -18.35 -7.38 25.58
N PRO A 223 -17.99 -6.24 24.94
CA PRO A 223 -17.30 -6.24 23.67
C PRO A 223 -15.88 -6.81 23.84
N ARG A 224 -15.47 -7.69 22.92
CA ARG A 224 -14.12 -8.25 22.90
C ARG A 224 -13.14 -7.35 22.20
N GLY A 225 -13.60 -6.55 21.24
CA GLY A 225 -12.75 -5.66 20.51
C GLY A 225 -13.49 -4.50 19.85
N ALA A 226 -12.71 -3.47 19.50
CA ALA A 226 -13.18 -2.36 18.69
C ALA A 226 -12.23 -2.10 17.53
N LEU A 227 -12.81 -1.77 16.36
CA LEU A 227 -12.09 -1.43 15.15
C LEU A 227 -12.13 0.08 14.94
N LEU A 228 -10.94 0.72 14.95
CA LEU A 228 -10.75 2.13 14.66
C LEU A 228 -10.58 2.27 13.14
N VAL A 229 -11.48 3.01 12.51
CA VAL A 229 -11.54 3.14 11.05
C VAL A 229 -11.47 4.61 10.67
N GLY A 230 -10.69 4.95 9.64
CA GLY A 230 -10.62 6.33 9.18
C GLY A 230 -9.41 6.60 8.28
N PRO A 231 -9.30 7.82 7.71
CA PRO A 231 -8.18 8.22 6.87
C PRO A 231 -6.83 8.08 7.57
N PRO A 232 -5.71 7.94 6.83
CA PRO A 232 -4.39 8.00 7.42
C PRO A 232 -4.16 9.37 8.08
N GLY A 233 -3.37 9.42 9.15
CA GLY A 233 -3.04 10.68 9.84
C GLY A 233 -4.11 11.25 10.77
N THR A 234 -5.28 10.63 10.93
CA THR A 234 -6.36 11.09 11.82
C THR A 234 -6.12 10.80 13.31
N GLY A 235 -5.03 10.12 13.66
CA GLY A 235 -4.66 9.87 15.06
C GLY A 235 -5.16 8.55 15.65
N LYS A 236 -5.53 7.54 14.85
CA LYS A 236 -6.01 6.23 15.32
C LYS A 236 -5.10 5.58 16.37
N THR A 237 -3.81 5.52 16.07
CA THR A 237 -2.78 4.97 16.98
C THR A 237 -2.63 5.80 18.26
N LEU A 238 -2.70 7.14 18.13
CA LEU A 238 -2.65 8.06 19.26
C LEU A 238 -3.86 7.87 20.17
N LEU A 239 -5.06 7.75 19.59
CA LEU A 239 -6.30 7.52 20.31
C LEU A 239 -6.28 6.18 21.05
N ALA A 240 -5.77 5.11 20.44
CA ALA A 240 -5.60 3.81 21.10
C ALA A 240 -4.66 3.88 22.30
N LYS A 241 -3.55 4.65 22.19
CA LYS A 241 -2.65 4.92 23.31
C LYS A 241 -3.31 5.76 24.42
N ALA A 242 -4.13 6.73 24.01
CA ALA A 242 -4.87 7.56 24.97
C ALA A 242 -5.89 6.75 25.78
N VAL A 243 -6.58 5.80 25.13
CA VAL A 243 -7.49 4.87 25.84
C VAL A 243 -6.74 4.07 26.92
N ALA A 244 -5.58 3.54 26.59
CA ALA A 244 -4.77 2.77 27.56
C ALA A 244 -4.23 3.64 28.70
N GLY A 245 -3.85 4.87 28.38
CA GLY A 245 -3.40 5.85 29.41
C GLY A 245 -4.51 6.31 30.33
N GLU A 246 -5.69 6.58 29.80
CA GLU A 246 -6.87 6.96 30.55
C GLU A 246 -7.38 5.80 31.43
N ALA A 247 -7.36 4.57 30.89
CA ALA A 247 -7.68 3.36 31.63
C ALA A 247 -6.57 2.94 32.62
N ASN A 248 -5.38 3.52 32.54
CA ASN A 248 -4.21 3.14 33.33
C ASN A 248 -3.90 1.64 33.32
N VAL A 249 -3.97 1.01 32.14
CA VAL A 249 -3.70 -0.41 31.93
C VAL A 249 -2.51 -0.62 30.98
N PRO A 250 -1.82 -1.78 31.04
CA PRO A 250 -0.76 -2.11 30.11
C PRO A 250 -1.25 -2.12 28.66
N PHE A 251 -0.41 -1.60 27.76
CA PHE A 251 -0.67 -1.47 26.34
C PHE A 251 0.30 -2.33 25.53
N PHE A 252 -0.24 -3.30 24.78
CA PHE A 252 0.52 -4.11 23.85
C PHE A 252 0.29 -3.59 22.45
N SER A 253 1.34 -3.14 21.77
CA SER A 253 1.22 -2.61 20.40
C SER A 253 2.00 -3.46 19.42
N ILE A 254 1.34 -3.80 18.31
CA ILE A 254 1.95 -4.50 17.17
C ILE A 254 1.33 -4.01 15.87
N SER A 255 2.14 -3.91 14.80
CA SER A 255 1.61 -3.71 13.45
C SER A 255 1.15 -5.03 12.85
N GLY A 256 0.07 -5.04 12.08
CA GLY A 256 -0.39 -6.19 11.31
C GLY A 256 0.70 -6.76 10.40
N SER A 257 1.55 -5.90 9.82
CA SER A 257 2.73 -6.32 9.06
C SER A 257 3.75 -7.12 9.89
N GLY A 258 3.82 -6.89 11.21
CA GLY A 258 4.68 -7.63 12.14
C GLY A 258 4.30 -9.11 12.31
N PHE A 259 3.11 -9.50 11.86
CA PHE A 259 2.69 -10.90 11.84
C PHE A 259 3.01 -11.61 10.53
N VAL A 260 3.31 -10.86 9.46
CA VAL A 260 3.60 -11.43 8.14
C VAL A 260 5.07 -11.82 8.06
N GLU A 261 5.34 -13.11 7.83
CA GLU A 261 6.68 -13.68 7.73
C GLU A 261 6.80 -14.60 6.51
N MET A 262 8.03 -14.88 6.09
CA MET A 262 8.27 -15.81 4.97
C MET A 262 8.00 -17.28 5.31
N PHE A 263 7.99 -17.63 6.60
CA PHE A 263 7.80 -19.01 7.04
C PHE A 263 6.39 -19.24 7.58
N VAL A 264 5.69 -20.18 6.99
CA VAL A 264 4.33 -20.56 7.38
C VAL A 264 4.27 -20.97 8.86
N GLY A 265 3.34 -20.40 9.61
CA GLY A 265 3.09 -20.70 11.01
C GLY A 265 3.81 -19.82 12.02
N VAL A 266 4.78 -18.99 11.61
CA VAL A 266 5.47 -18.05 12.52
C VAL A 266 4.54 -16.93 12.96
N GLY A 267 3.75 -16.35 12.03
CA GLY A 267 2.74 -15.34 12.33
C GLY A 267 1.70 -15.85 13.34
N ALA A 268 1.16 -17.04 13.10
CA ALA A 268 0.23 -17.68 14.03
C ALA A 268 0.84 -17.94 15.43
N SER A 269 2.14 -18.27 15.51
CA SER A 269 2.84 -18.40 16.79
C SER A 269 2.93 -17.06 17.54
N ARG A 270 3.22 -15.96 16.80
CA ARG A 270 3.27 -14.61 17.39
C ARG A 270 1.93 -14.17 17.97
N VAL A 271 0.84 -14.47 17.27
CA VAL A 271 -0.51 -14.20 17.79
C VAL A 271 -0.72 -14.93 19.11
N ARG A 272 -0.43 -16.23 19.17
CA ARG A 272 -0.57 -17.00 20.43
C ARG A 272 0.29 -16.45 21.55
N ASP A 273 1.54 -16.11 21.25
CA ASP A 273 2.48 -15.58 22.25
C ASP A 273 1.99 -14.22 22.79
N LEU A 274 1.46 -13.35 21.91
CA LEU A 274 0.89 -12.04 22.29
C LEU A 274 -0.30 -12.20 23.24
N PHE A 275 -1.28 -13.05 22.92
CA PHE A 275 -2.43 -13.28 23.78
C PHE A 275 -2.06 -13.99 25.08
N ALA A 276 -1.08 -14.90 25.06
CA ALA A 276 -0.58 -15.55 26.23
C ALA A 276 0.15 -14.57 27.19
N GLU A 277 0.92 -13.60 26.66
CA GLU A 277 1.56 -12.56 27.48
C GLU A 277 0.52 -11.57 28.03
N ALA A 278 -0.44 -11.12 27.19
CA ALA A 278 -1.51 -10.23 27.63
C ALA A 278 -2.35 -10.86 28.75
N SER A 279 -2.64 -12.16 28.66
CA SER A 279 -3.40 -12.89 29.70
C SER A 279 -2.69 -12.95 31.05
N LYS A 280 -1.37 -12.77 31.10
CA LYS A 280 -0.60 -12.76 32.38
C LYS A 280 -0.71 -11.44 33.13
N VAL A 281 -0.98 -10.36 32.42
CA VAL A 281 -0.97 -8.99 32.94
C VAL A 281 -2.33 -8.28 32.83
N ALA A 282 -3.38 -9.04 32.58
CA ALA A 282 -4.74 -8.51 32.52
C ALA A 282 -5.14 -7.80 33.85
N PRO A 283 -5.89 -6.68 33.81
CA PRO A 283 -6.50 -6.06 32.63
C PRO A 283 -5.50 -5.32 31.73
N CYS A 284 -5.68 -5.43 30.41
CA CYS A 284 -4.78 -4.80 29.43
C CYS A 284 -5.47 -4.56 28.08
N ILE A 285 -4.84 -3.74 27.26
CA ILE A 285 -5.28 -3.47 25.88
C ILE A 285 -4.25 -4.04 24.90
N ILE A 286 -4.71 -4.80 23.92
CA ILE A 286 -3.95 -5.24 22.76
C ILE A 286 -4.33 -4.34 21.59
N PHE A 287 -3.35 -3.68 20.98
CA PHE A 287 -3.56 -2.84 19.80
C PHE A 287 -2.86 -3.41 18.59
N ILE A 288 -3.62 -3.61 17.52
CA ILE A 288 -3.14 -4.10 16.22
C ILE A 288 -3.31 -2.99 15.20
N ASP A 289 -2.21 -2.33 14.84
CA ASP A 289 -2.24 -1.32 13.78
C ASP A 289 -2.20 -1.97 12.40
N GLU A 290 -2.77 -1.32 11.39
CA GLU A 290 -2.80 -1.82 10.00
C GLU A 290 -3.28 -3.28 9.90
N ILE A 291 -4.39 -3.59 10.55
CA ILE A 291 -4.90 -4.97 10.60
C ILE A 291 -5.22 -5.55 9.21
N ASP A 292 -5.44 -4.69 8.21
CA ASP A 292 -5.65 -5.07 6.82
C ASP A 292 -4.43 -5.78 6.19
N ALA A 293 -3.24 -5.69 6.80
CA ALA A 293 -2.07 -6.48 6.37
C ALA A 293 -2.30 -8.00 6.49
N ILE A 294 -3.08 -8.44 7.50
CA ILE A 294 -3.41 -9.85 7.74
C ILE A 294 -4.88 -10.18 7.52
N GLY A 295 -5.75 -9.18 7.65
CA GLY A 295 -7.21 -9.33 7.64
C GLY A 295 -7.87 -9.23 6.27
N LYS A 296 -7.13 -9.26 5.17
CA LYS A 296 -7.68 -9.08 3.82
C LYS A 296 -8.53 -10.26 3.37
N THR A 297 -9.66 -9.96 2.70
CA THR A 297 -10.55 -10.93 2.08
C THR A 297 -9.82 -11.85 1.09
N ARG A 298 -10.27 -13.10 0.96
CA ARG A 298 -9.68 -14.13 0.12
C ARG A 298 -9.79 -13.77 -1.36
N ASP A 299 -8.66 -13.55 -2.01
CA ASP A 299 -8.58 -13.46 -3.46
C ASP A 299 -8.27 -14.85 -4.02
N THR A 300 -9.27 -15.51 -4.59
CA THR A 300 -9.17 -16.88 -5.12
C THR A 300 -8.29 -17.01 -6.37
N ARG A 301 -7.74 -15.91 -6.89
CA ARG A 301 -7.01 -15.89 -8.17
C ARG A 301 -5.50 -16.05 -8.08
N PHE A 302 -4.88 -15.97 -6.90
CA PHE A 302 -3.43 -16.13 -6.73
C PHE A 302 -3.14 -16.98 -5.49
N GLY A 303 -2.81 -18.24 -5.69
CA GLY A 303 -2.32 -19.15 -4.66
C GLY A 303 -0.97 -18.66 -4.11
N GLY A 304 -0.97 -18.13 -2.87
CA GLY A 304 0.25 -17.63 -2.23
C GLY A 304 0.05 -17.02 -0.85
N ASN A 305 -1.14 -17.08 -0.27
CA ASN A 305 -1.46 -16.37 0.99
C ASN A 305 -1.68 -17.30 2.21
N ASP A 306 -1.23 -18.55 2.16
CA ASP A 306 -1.47 -19.56 3.23
C ASP A 306 -1.00 -19.08 4.61
N GLU A 307 0.08 -18.32 4.70
CA GLU A 307 0.61 -17.81 5.96
C GLU A 307 -0.27 -16.72 6.57
N ARG A 308 -0.75 -15.77 5.74
CA ARG A 308 -1.65 -14.70 6.21
C ARG A 308 -2.99 -15.27 6.66
N GLU A 309 -3.53 -16.22 5.90
CA GLU A 309 -4.78 -16.90 6.24
C GLU A 309 -4.64 -17.70 7.53
N GLN A 310 -3.54 -18.42 7.72
CA GLN A 310 -3.26 -19.15 8.96
C GLN A 310 -3.13 -18.20 10.16
N THR A 311 -2.49 -17.05 9.98
CA THR A 311 -2.34 -16.02 11.00
C THR A 311 -3.69 -15.38 11.35
N LEU A 312 -4.51 -15.05 10.34
CA LEU A 312 -5.86 -14.55 10.54
C LEU A 312 -6.72 -15.57 11.30
N ASN A 313 -6.72 -16.83 10.87
CA ASN A 313 -7.49 -17.88 11.55
C ASN A 313 -7.04 -18.08 13.00
N GLN A 314 -5.74 -17.94 13.29
CA GLN A 314 -5.23 -17.98 14.66
C GLN A 314 -5.71 -16.78 15.49
N LEU A 315 -5.69 -15.55 14.90
CA LEU A 315 -6.22 -14.35 15.57
C LEU A 315 -7.69 -14.51 15.90
N LEU A 316 -8.50 -15.01 14.97
CA LEU A 316 -9.91 -15.29 15.18
C LEU A 316 -10.12 -16.32 16.29
N ALA A 317 -9.31 -17.39 16.32
CA ALA A 317 -9.37 -18.41 17.36
C ALA A 317 -9.02 -17.88 18.74
N GLU A 318 -7.97 -17.02 18.84
CA GLU A 318 -7.60 -16.39 20.12
C GLU A 318 -8.67 -15.42 20.58
N MET A 319 -9.25 -14.61 19.67
CA MET A 319 -10.35 -13.70 20.02
C MET A 319 -11.62 -14.45 20.48
N ASP A 320 -11.92 -15.60 19.88
CA ASP A 320 -13.06 -16.42 20.29
C ASP A 320 -12.79 -17.15 21.62
N GLY A 321 -11.53 -17.46 21.90
CA GLY A 321 -11.08 -18.28 23.03
C GLY A 321 -10.84 -17.54 24.34
N PHE A 322 -10.63 -16.21 24.33
CA PHE A 322 -10.38 -15.50 25.59
C PHE A 322 -11.70 -15.11 26.31
N ASP A 323 -11.64 -15.12 27.63
CA ASP A 323 -12.74 -14.73 28.48
C ASP A 323 -12.79 -13.19 28.61
N PRO A 324 -13.85 -12.50 28.14
CA PRO A 324 -13.98 -11.05 28.28
C PRO A 324 -13.93 -10.58 29.74
N GLY A 325 -14.35 -11.43 30.69
CA GLY A 325 -14.32 -11.14 32.13
C GLY A 325 -12.92 -10.96 32.71
N LYS A 326 -11.87 -11.35 31.98
CA LYS A 326 -10.47 -11.12 32.39
C LYS A 326 -9.99 -9.69 32.13
N GLY A 327 -10.77 -8.84 31.48
CA GLY A 327 -10.41 -7.45 31.22
C GLY A 327 -9.36 -7.29 30.09
N ILE A 328 -9.39 -8.15 29.06
CA ILE A 328 -8.59 -7.99 27.86
C ILE A 328 -9.47 -7.39 26.78
N ILE A 329 -9.04 -6.30 26.16
CA ILE A 329 -9.72 -5.68 25.00
C ILE A 329 -8.74 -5.59 23.85
N VAL A 330 -9.21 -5.96 22.66
CA VAL A 330 -8.45 -5.86 21.42
C VAL A 330 -8.90 -4.63 20.65
N LEU A 331 -8.03 -3.66 20.48
CA LEU A 331 -8.25 -2.54 19.56
C LEU A 331 -7.51 -2.83 18.26
N ALA A 332 -8.14 -2.60 17.12
CA ALA A 332 -7.46 -2.66 15.84
C ALA A 332 -7.66 -1.37 15.05
N ALA A 333 -6.72 -1.01 14.20
CA ALA A 333 -6.84 0.15 13.33
C ALA A 333 -6.66 -0.23 11.87
N THR A 334 -7.43 0.41 11.00
CA THR A 334 -7.28 0.28 9.53
C THR A 334 -7.68 1.56 8.82
N ASN A 335 -7.06 1.79 7.67
CA ASN A 335 -7.46 2.82 6.71
C ASN A 335 -8.37 2.22 5.60
N ARG A 336 -8.53 0.89 5.56
CA ARG A 336 -9.18 0.16 4.48
C ARG A 336 -10.18 -0.87 5.02
N PRO A 337 -11.28 -0.44 5.62
CA PRO A 337 -12.26 -1.36 6.19
C PRO A 337 -12.92 -2.27 5.14
N GLU A 338 -12.98 -1.82 3.90
CA GLU A 338 -13.60 -2.51 2.77
C GLU A 338 -12.86 -3.78 2.34
N VAL A 339 -11.56 -3.90 2.66
CA VAL A 339 -10.77 -5.09 2.29
C VAL A 339 -10.77 -6.16 3.39
N LEU A 340 -11.30 -5.84 4.58
CA LEU A 340 -11.27 -6.75 5.71
C LEU A 340 -12.23 -7.94 5.53
N ASP A 341 -11.77 -9.11 5.98
CA ASP A 341 -12.61 -10.31 6.02
C ASP A 341 -13.78 -10.09 6.99
N GLN A 342 -14.99 -10.38 6.51
CA GLN A 342 -16.22 -10.25 7.29
C GLN A 342 -16.20 -11.08 8.59
N ALA A 343 -15.39 -12.12 8.66
CA ALA A 343 -15.21 -12.92 9.86
C ALA A 343 -14.66 -12.11 11.05
N LEU A 344 -13.83 -11.08 10.79
CA LEU A 344 -13.32 -10.16 11.82
C LEU A 344 -14.43 -9.28 12.41
N LEU A 345 -15.44 -8.94 11.60
CA LEU A 345 -16.52 -8.01 11.94
C LEU A 345 -17.74 -8.70 12.57
N ARG A 346 -17.66 -10.03 12.76
CA ARG A 346 -18.76 -10.77 13.40
C ARG A 346 -18.83 -10.48 14.91
N PRO A 347 -20.06 -10.46 15.49
CA PRO A 347 -20.23 -10.32 16.93
C PRO A 347 -19.37 -11.33 17.72
N GLY A 348 -18.75 -10.87 18.80
CA GLY A 348 -17.80 -11.63 19.59
C GLY A 348 -16.32 -11.42 19.18
N ARG A 349 -16.03 -10.53 18.22
CA ARG A 349 -14.69 -10.18 17.75
C ARG A 349 -14.51 -8.67 17.76
N PHE A 350 -14.49 -7.99 16.60
CA PHE A 350 -14.54 -6.53 16.55
C PHE A 350 -16.01 -6.09 16.53
N ASP A 351 -16.62 -6.12 17.70
CA ASP A 351 -18.04 -5.84 17.89
C ASP A 351 -18.41 -4.40 17.61
N ARG A 352 -17.48 -3.50 17.85
CA ARG A 352 -17.68 -2.06 17.67
C ARG A 352 -16.78 -1.53 16.56
N ARG A 353 -17.39 -0.76 15.66
CA ARG A 353 -16.67 0.02 14.66
C ARG A 353 -16.73 1.49 15.07
N ILE A 354 -15.56 2.09 15.30
CA ILE A 354 -15.42 3.49 15.71
C ILE A 354 -14.77 4.24 14.56
N THR A 355 -15.51 5.17 13.96
CA THR A 355 -15.02 5.98 12.85
C THR A 355 -14.29 7.19 13.39
N ILE A 356 -13.11 7.45 12.82
CA ILE A 356 -12.23 8.57 13.16
C ILE A 356 -12.04 9.39 11.90
N ASP A 357 -12.92 10.35 11.68
CA ASP A 357 -12.96 11.16 10.48
C ASP A 357 -11.95 12.31 10.50
N ARG A 358 -11.86 13.03 9.37
CA ARG A 358 -11.12 14.30 9.31
C ARG A 358 -11.76 15.30 10.28
N PRO A 359 -10.96 16.08 11.02
CA PRO A 359 -11.50 17.03 12.00
C PRO A 359 -12.29 18.15 11.29
N ASN A 360 -13.46 18.49 11.83
CA ASN A 360 -14.22 19.67 11.46
C ASN A 360 -13.49 20.95 11.92
N LEU A 361 -14.01 22.14 11.64
CA LEU A 361 -13.37 23.39 12.00
C LEU A 361 -13.04 23.48 13.50
N ALA A 362 -13.98 23.15 14.38
CA ALA A 362 -13.77 23.15 15.83
C ALA A 362 -12.69 22.13 16.24
N GLY A 363 -12.73 20.93 15.64
CA GLY A 363 -11.71 19.89 15.85
C GLY A 363 -10.33 20.31 15.37
N ARG A 364 -10.21 21.06 14.26
CA ARG A 364 -8.93 21.59 13.80
C ARG A 364 -8.38 22.66 14.73
N ILE A 365 -9.22 23.58 15.22
CA ILE A 365 -8.83 24.58 16.23
C ILE A 365 -8.28 23.87 17.48
N ALA A 366 -9.05 22.94 18.04
CA ALA A 366 -8.64 22.18 19.22
C ALA A 366 -7.35 21.37 18.97
N THR A 367 -7.17 20.81 17.78
CA THR A 367 -5.93 20.07 17.40
C THR A 367 -4.73 21.01 17.33
N LEU A 368 -4.90 22.20 16.73
CA LEU A 368 -3.86 23.23 16.71
C LEU A 368 -3.49 23.69 18.12
N GLU A 369 -4.48 23.89 19.00
CA GLU A 369 -4.25 24.23 20.41
C GLU A 369 -3.42 23.19 21.14
N VAL A 370 -3.71 21.89 20.91
CA VAL A 370 -2.93 20.79 21.52
C VAL A 370 -1.48 20.83 21.02
N HIS A 371 -1.27 20.96 19.71
CA HIS A 371 0.08 20.94 19.14
C HIS A 371 0.89 22.21 19.44
N THR A 372 0.23 23.33 19.73
CA THR A 372 0.88 24.61 20.09
C THR A 372 1.19 24.76 21.56
N ARG A 373 0.69 23.90 22.46
CA ARG A 373 0.90 23.99 23.93
C ARG A 373 2.35 24.24 24.35
N ASN A 374 3.29 23.59 23.65
CA ASN A 374 4.72 23.67 23.94
C ASN A 374 5.48 24.68 23.07
N ILE A 375 4.79 25.43 22.22
CA ILE A 375 5.38 26.37 21.27
C ILE A 375 5.07 27.80 21.72
N LYS A 376 6.06 28.69 21.62
CA LYS A 376 5.88 30.09 21.95
C LYS A 376 5.25 30.80 20.75
N LEU A 377 3.97 31.12 20.86
CA LEU A 377 3.23 31.88 19.86
C LEU A 377 3.37 33.41 20.14
N GLY A 378 3.32 34.19 19.06
CA GLY A 378 3.14 35.64 19.12
C GLY A 378 1.69 36.00 19.45
N GLU A 379 1.47 37.21 19.90
CA GLU A 379 0.13 37.76 20.21
C GLU A 379 -0.75 37.92 18.95
N ASP A 380 -0.12 37.96 17.79
CA ASP A 380 -0.76 38.08 16.48
C ASP A 380 -1.35 36.76 15.94
N VAL A 381 -1.09 35.62 16.60
CA VAL A 381 -1.48 34.32 16.10
C VAL A 381 -2.94 34.00 16.39
N ASP A 382 -3.74 33.92 15.33
CA ASP A 382 -5.13 33.51 15.37
C ASP A 382 -5.24 32.08 14.82
N LEU A 383 -5.39 31.09 15.72
CA LEU A 383 -5.53 29.68 15.38
C LEU A 383 -6.80 29.39 14.56
N LYS A 384 -7.85 30.21 14.70
CA LYS A 384 -9.08 30.08 13.92
C LYS A 384 -8.81 30.36 12.45
N LYS A 385 -8.04 31.42 12.12
CA LYS A 385 -7.64 31.69 10.74
C LYS A 385 -6.79 30.58 10.15
N VAL A 386 -5.88 29.99 10.93
CA VAL A 386 -5.10 28.81 10.49
C VAL A 386 -5.99 27.61 10.26
N ALA A 387 -6.95 27.36 11.16
CA ALA A 387 -7.89 26.24 11.03
C ALA A 387 -8.80 26.36 9.80
N LEU A 388 -9.20 27.60 9.44
CA LEU A 388 -9.95 27.86 8.21
C LEU A 388 -9.11 27.53 6.97
N ALA A 389 -7.87 28.02 6.93
CA ALA A 389 -6.94 27.73 5.83
C ALA A 389 -6.66 26.23 5.66
N THR A 390 -6.66 25.46 6.74
CA THR A 390 -6.35 24.02 6.75
C THR A 390 -7.58 23.12 6.57
N ALA A 391 -8.59 23.57 5.83
CA ALA A 391 -9.76 22.77 5.52
C ALA A 391 -9.36 21.46 4.81
N GLY A 392 -9.86 20.31 5.33
CA GLY A 392 -9.53 18.99 4.80
C GLY A 392 -8.24 18.35 5.31
N CYS A 393 -7.38 19.08 6.04
CA CYS A 393 -6.19 18.54 6.70
C CYS A 393 -6.56 17.58 7.83
N VAL A 394 -5.71 16.55 8.00
CA VAL A 394 -5.80 15.62 9.12
C VAL A 394 -4.91 16.07 10.29
N GLY A 395 -5.05 15.44 11.46
CA GLY A 395 -4.28 15.79 12.66
C GLY A 395 -2.76 15.77 12.44
N ALA A 396 -2.26 14.82 11.65
CA ALA A 396 -0.83 14.74 11.32
C ALA A 396 -0.34 15.93 10.49
N ASP A 397 -1.17 16.43 9.56
CA ASP A 397 -0.83 17.60 8.75
C ASP A 397 -0.75 18.85 9.62
N LEU A 398 -1.75 19.03 10.52
CA LEU A 398 -1.78 20.15 11.48
C LEU A 398 -0.57 20.13 12.40
N ALA A 399 -0.17 18.97 12.90
CA ALA A 399 1.04 18.82 13.70
C ALA A 399 2.30 19.22 12.92
N ASN A 400 2.38 18.81 11.64
CA ASN A 400 3.49 19.16 10.77
C ASN A 400 3.54 20.65 10.47
N ILE A 401 2.39 21.28 10.20
CA ILE A 401 2.28 22.73 9.98
C ILE A 401 2.82 23.50 11.19
N VAL A 402 2.40 23.14 12.40
CA VAL A 402 2.86 23.78 13.64
C VAL A 402 4.36 23.62 13.84
N ASN A 403 4.91 22.43 13.54
CA ASN A 403 6.34 22.17 13.63
C ASN A 403 7.13 22.97 12.59
N GLU A 404 6.68 23.03 11.34
CA GLU A 404 7.33 23.81 10.28
C GLU A 404 7.27 25.33 10.55
N ALA A 405 6.18 25.82 11.12
CA ALA A 405 6.07 27.21 11.56
C ALA A 405 7.13 27.54 12.62
N ALA A 406 7.33 26.66 13.60
CA ALA A 406 8.37 26.82 14.60
C ALA A 406 9.78 26.79 14.00
N LEU A 407 10.04 25.86 13.08
CA LEU A 407 11.32 25.80 12.35
C LEU A 407 11.56 27.03 11.48
N ARG A 408 10.50 27.59 10.85
CA ARG A 408 10.59 28.83 10.08
C ARG A 408 10.93 30.02 10.96
N ALA A 409 10.27 30.15 12.13
CA ALA A 409 10.59 31.21 13.09
C ALA A 409 12.05 31.20 13.52
N VAL A 410 12.60 30.01 13.82
CA VAL A 410 14.03 29.83 14.15
C VAL A 410 14.93 30.17 12.97
N ARG A 411 14.62 29.74 11.75
CA ARG A 411 15.37 30.11 10.52
C ARG A 411 15.43 31.62 10.29
N LYS A 412 14.36 32.35 10.67
CA LYS A 412 14.31 33.84 10.61
C LYS A 412 14.91 34.52 11.86
N GLY A 413 15.52 33.76 12.77
CA GLY A 413 16.14 34.30 14.01
C GLY A 413 15.16 34.76 15.07
N ARG A 414 13.89 34.41 14.96
CA ARG A 414 12.83 34.78 15.92
C ARG A 414 12.70 33.74 17.03
N LYS A 415 12.17 34.18 18.19
CA LYS A 415 11.92 33.32 19.36
C LYS A 415 10.44 32.99 19.54
N LEU A 416 9.58 33.57 18.72
CA LEU A 416 8.13 33.43 18.72
C LEU A 416 7.68 33.11 17.32
N VAL A 417 6.65 32.29 17.22
CA VAL A 417 5.96 31.93 15.96
C VAL A 417 4.91 33.03 15.71
N THR A 418 4.89 33.59 14.52
CA THR A 418 3.92 34.62 14.10
C THR A 418 2.83 34.01 13.23
N GLN A 419 1.74 34.73 12.99
CA GLN A 419 0.67 34.34 12.06
C GLN A 419 1.22 34.05 10.65
N GLU A 420 2.17 34.87 10.17
CA GLU A 420 2.85 34.67 8.89
C GLU A 420 3.58 33.34 8.83
N ASP A 421 4.23 32.91 9.94
CA ASP A 421 4.92 31.62 9.97
C ASP A 421 3.95 30.44 9.87
N MET A 422 2.80 30.52 10.52
CA MET A 422 1.77 29.49 10.48
C MET A 422 1.18 29.32 9.07
N LEU A 423 0.85 30.44 8.41
CA LEU A 423 0.30 30.41 7.06
C LEU A 423 1.34 29.96 6.03
N ALA A 424 2.59 30.43 6.15
CA ALA A 424 3.66 29.99 5.26
C ALA A 424 4.07 28.51 5.48
N ALA A 425 3.93 28.01 6.72
CA ALA A 425 4.12 26.58 6.97
C ALA A 425 3.00 25.72 6.36
N PHE A 426 1.76 26.22 6.40
CA PHE A 426 0.65 25.57 5.70
C PHE A 426 0.91 25.49 4.19
N GLU A 427 1.34 26.60 3.56
CA GLU A 427 1.71 26.60 2.15
C GLU A 427 2.86 25.63 1.84
N PHE A 428 3.89 25.61 2.72
CA PHE A 428 5.00 24.68 2.61
C PHE A 428 4.57 23.20 2.65
N VAL A 429 3.61 22.87 3.50
CA VAL A 429 3.10 21.49 3.64
C VAL A 429 2.26 21.08 2.43
N ILE A 430 1.51 22.01 1.82
CA ILE A 430 0.63 21.71 0.67
C ILE A 430 1.37 21.83 -0.66
N ALA A 431 2.13 22.89 -0.87
CA ALA A 431 2.76 23.20 -2.16
C ALA A 431 4.27 22.87 -2.21
N GLY A 432 4.86 22.50 -1.07
CA GLY A 432 6.30 22.29 -0.95
C GLY A 432 7.08 23.61 -0.79
N SER A 433 8.41 23.52 -0.84
CA SER A 433 9.27 24.71 -0.73
C SER A 433 9.33 25.52 -2.01
N GLU A 434 9.47 26.84 -1.86
CA GLU A 434 9.76 27.74 -2.97
C GLU A 434 11.08 27.36 -3.66
N LYS A 435 11.09 27.29 -4.98
CA LYS A 435 12.28 27.05 -5.80
C LYS A 435 13.06 28.35 -5.98
N LYS A 436 14.16 28.50 -5.27
CA LYS A 436 15.02 29.70 -5.36
C LYS A 436 15.78 29.84 -6.69
N ASN A 437 15.93 28.76 -7.46
CA ASN A 437 16.73 28.71 -8.68
C ASN A 437 15.88 28.37 -9.91
N SER A 438 14.59 28.66 -9.92
CA SER A 438 13.77 28.46 -11.12
C SER A 438 13.97 29.64 -12.06
N VAL A 439 14.51 29.36 -13.23
CA VAL A 439 14.66 30.35 -14.31
C VAL A 439 13.46 30.15 -15.25
N LEU A 440 12.35 30.80 -14.94
CA LEU A 440 11.26 30.97 -15.91
C LEU A 440 11.64 32.07 -16.89
N THR A 441 11.38 31.85 -18.17
CA THR A 441 11.48 32.91 -19.17
C THR A 441 10.38 33.96 -18.91
N GLU A 442 10.59 35.18 -19.38
CA GLU A 442 9.58 36.24 -19.26
C GLU A 442 8.24 35.87 -19.89
N PHE A 443 8.28 35.06 -20.93
CA PHE A 443 7.07 34.52 -21.56
C PHE A 443 6.36 33.52 -20.64
N GLU A 444 7.08 32.56 -20.07
CA GLU A 444 6.53 31.57 -19.14
C GLU A 444 5.98 32.24 -17.88
N LYS A 445 6.70 33.25 -17.33
CA LYS A 445 6.24 33.98 -16.17
C LYS A 445 4.92 34.71 -16.44
N LYS A 446 4.79 35.33 -17.61
CA LYS A 446 3.54 35.93 -18.06
C LYS A 446 2.43 34.91 -18.21
N LEU A 447 2.73 33.77 -18.82
CA LEU A 447 1.76 32.72 -19.08
C LEU A 447 1.22 32.14 -17.76
N VAL A 448 2.09 31.84 -16.79
CA VAL A 448 1.68 31.41 -15.45
C VAL A 448 0.85 32.49 -14.77
N ALA A 449 1.23 33.77 -14.88
CA ALA A 449 0.46 34.85 -14.28
C ALA A 449 -0.97 34.96 -14.83
N TYR A 450 -1.14 34.84 -16.15
CA TYR A 450 -2.47 34.83 -16.74
C TYR A 450 -3.26 33.57 -16.38
N HIS A 451 -2.60 32.42 -16.28
CA HIS A 451 -3.21 31.18 -15.85
C HIS A 451 -3.78 31.31 -14.43
N GLU A 452 -2.96 31.72 -13.47
CA GLU A 452 -3.37 31.87 -12.06
C GLU A 452 -4.43 32.96 -11.87
N VAL A 453 -4.27 34.11 -12.53
CA VAL A 453 -5.30 35.16 -12.52
C VAL A 453 -6.58 34.69 -13.20
N GLY A 454 -6.49 33.79 -14.17
CA GLY A 454 -7.65 33.16 -14.82
C GLY A 454 -8.51 32.40 -13.81
N HIS A 455 -7.92 31.55 -12.98
CA HIS A 455 -8.62 30.88 -11.88
C HIS A 455 -9.24 31.88 -10.91
N ALA A 456 -8.46 32.87 -10.49
CA ALA A 456 -8.91 33.87 -9.54
C ALA A 456 -10.06 34.73 -10.09
N MET A 457 -10.00 35.12 -11.36
CA MET A 457 -11.03 35.94 -12.00
C MET A 457 -12.35 35.18 -12.13
N VAL A 458 -12.27 33.90 -12.58
CA VAL A 458 -13.46 33.05 -12.66
C VAL A 458 -14.05 32.82 -11.27
N ALA A 459 -13.24 32.58 -10.24
CA ALA A 459 -13.71 32.45 -8.87
C ALA A 459 -14.39 33.75 -8.37
N TYR A 460 -13.78 34.89 -8.62
CA TYR A 460 -14.32 36.17 -8.18
C TYR A 460 -15.64 36.54 -8.86
N ARG A 461 -15.81 36.22 -10.12
CA ARG A 461 -17.00 36.55 -10.91
C ARG A 461 -18.16 35.55 -10.75
N GLN A 462 -17.93 34.39 -10.11
CA GLN A 462 -18.98 33.40 -9.85
C GLN A 462 -19.55 33.51 -8.43
N LYS A 463 -20.89 33.40 -8.32
CA LYS A 463 -21.62 33.50 -7.04
C LYS A 463 -21.28 32.34 -6.08
N ASN A 464 -21.13 31.13 -6.63
CA ASN A 464 -21.02 29.87 -5.87
C ASN A 464 -19.57 29.38 -5.75
N ALA A 465 -18.59 30.18 -6.16
CA ALA A 465 -17.18 29.86 -6.02
C ALA A 465 -16.63 30.26 -4.65
N GLU A 466 -15.58 29.57 -4.23
CA GLU A 466 -14.86 29.87 -3.00
C GLU A 466 -14.06 31.20 -3.17
N PRO A 467 -13.95 32.04 -2.12
CA PRO A 467 -13.19 33.28 -2.19
C PRO A 467 -11.70 33.06 -2.47
N VAL A 468 -11.11 33.97 -3.24
CA VAL A 468 -9.66 33.98 -3.51
C VAL A 468 -8.92 34.49 -2.27
N GLN A 469 -7.97 33.70 -1.78
CA GLN A 469 -7.12 34.09 -0.67
C GLN A 469 -5.79 34.64 -1.15
N LYS A 470 -5.12 33.94 -2.07
CA LYS A 470 -3.77 34.26 -2.51
C LYS A 470 -3.56 33.80 -3.95
N ILE A 471 -2.79 34.56 -4.71
CA ILE A 471 -2.33 34.21 -6.04
C ILE A 471 -0.81 34.36 -6.05
N THR A 472 -0.09 33.33 -6.51
CA THR A 472 1.38 33.36 -6.60
C THR A 472 1.87 32.75 -7.88
N ILE A 473 2.94 33.32 -8.43
CA ILE A 473 3.67 32.80 -9.58
C ILE A 473 5.07 32.30 -9.20
N VAL A 474 5.32 32.13 -7.89
CA VAL A 474 6.56 31.57 -7.39
C VAL A 474 6.52 30.05 -7.52
N PRO A 475 7.47 29.44 -8.25
CA PRO A 475 7.47 28.00 -8.43
C PRO A 475 7.79 27.22 -7.14
N HIS A 476 7.12 26.09 -6.91
CA HIS A 476 7.29 25.24 -5.75
C HIS A 476 7.86 23.87 -6.09
N THR A 477 8.36 23.14 -5.09
CA THR A 477 9.08 21.87 -5.30
C THR A 477 8.18 20.72 -5.73
N GLU A 478 6.89 20.75 -5.45
CA GLU A 478 5.92 19.72 -5.87
C GLU A 478 5.46 19.85 -7.31
N GLY A 479 6.09 20.74 -8.08
CA GLY A 479 5.93 20.81 -9.53
C GLY A 479 5.03 21.93 -10.02
N SER A 480 4.34 22.67 -9.15
CA SER A 480 3.56 23.84 -9.53
C SER A 480 4.49 25.00 -9.91
N LEU A 481 4.16 25.72 -10.98
CA LEU A 481 4.83 26.94 -11.40
C LEU A 481 4.23 28.18 -10.77
N GLY A 482 3.02 28.07 -10.27
CA GLY A 482 2.22 29.03 -9.52
C GLY A 482 1.05 28.28 -8.89
N TYR A 483 0.25 28.97 -8.09
CA TYR A 483 -1.04 28.48 -7.63
C TYR A 483 -1.95 29.62 -7.16
N THR A 484 -3.25 29.36 -7.30
CA THR A 484 -4.32 30.21 -6.75
C THR A 484 -4.98 29.50 -5.58
N LEU A 485 -4.82 30.06 -4.38
CA LEU A 485 -5.40 29.49 -3.17
C LEU A 485 -6.81 30.02 -2.97
N LEU A 486 -7.77 29.10 -2.98
CA LEU A 486 -9.17 29.38 -2.67
C LEU A 486 -9.48 28.91 -1.25
N MET A 487 -10.36 29.59 -0.54
CA MET A 487 -10.69 29.29 0.84
C MET A 487 -12.19 29.09 1.01
N PRO A 488 -12.65 27.93 1.56
CA PRO A 488 -14.07 27.71 1.79
C PRO A 488 -14.60 28.67 2.88
N GLU A 489 -15.87 29.04 2.77
CA GLU A 489 -16.57 29.80 3.79
C GLU A 489 -16.84 28.97 5.06
N GLU A 490 -16.91 29.62 6.23
CA GLU A 490 -17.05 28.98 7.55
C GLU A 490 -18.26 28.02 7.64
N ASP A 491 -19.35 28.32 6.97
CA ASP A 491 -20.64 27.63 7.15
C ASP A 491 -20.86 26.46 6.18
N LYS A 492 -19.97 26.26 5.19
CA LYS A 492 -20.18 25.32 4.08
C LYS A 492 -19.09 24.25 3.99
N THR A 493 -19.06 23.35 4.97
CA THR A 493 -17.98 22.33 5.00
C THR A 493 -18.39 20.94 4.51
N ASN A 494 -19.67 20.57 4.55
CA ASN A 494 -20.07 19.17 4.39
C ASN A 494 -20.93 18.85 3.15
N LEU A 495 -21.76 19.80 2.70
CA LEU A 495 -22.65 19.56 1.55
C LEU A 495 -22.34 20.57 0.45
N ARG A 496 -22.21 20.09 -0.76
CA ARG A 496 -22.02 20.91 -1.98
C ARG A 496 -23.21 20.72 -2.91
N THR A 497 -23.74 21.81 -3.37
CA THR A 497 -24.82 21.82 -4.36
C THR A 497 -24.27 21.55 -5.76
N ARG A 498 -25.14 21.20 -6.70
CA ARG A 498 -24.79 21.08 -8.12
C ARG A 498 -24.11 22.34 -8.63
N ASP A 499 -24.67 23.51 -8.31
CA ASP A 499 -24.17 24.80 -8.79
C ASP A 499 -22.78 25.12 -8.23
N GLU A 500 -22.49 24.76 -6.95
CA GLU A 500 -21.15 24.91 -6.38
C GLU A 500 -20.13 24.00 -7.03
N LEU A 501 -20.51 22.75 -7.36
CA LEU A 501 -19.62 21.83 -8.06
C LEU A 501 -19.36 22.29 -9.51
N MET A 502 -20.39 22.79 -10.19
CA MET A 502 -20.24 23.38 -11.52
C MET A 502 -19.35 24.61 -11.50
N ALA A 503 -19.52 25.49 -10.48
CA ALA A 503 -18.64 26.64 -10.29
C ALA A 503 -17.20 26.21 -10.04
N LYS A 504 -16.98 25.16 -9.23
CA LYS A 504 -15.64 24.64 -8.98
C LYS A 504 -14.99 24.10 -10.26
N ILE A 505 -15.73 23.39 -11.11
CA ILE A 505 -15.24 22.94 -12.41
C ILE A 505 -14.86 24.14 -13.29
N ALA A 506 -15.72 25.16 -13.36
CA ALA A 506 -15.45 26.36 -14.15
C ALA A 506 -14.21 27.11 -13.66
N VAL A 507 -14.02 27.21 -12.34
CA VAL A 507 -12.81 27.80 -11.75
C VAL A 507 -11.56 27.00 -12.13
N SER A 508 -11.59 25.66 -12.04
CA SER A 508 -10.47 24.81 -12.46
C SER A 508 -10.17 24.98 -13.96
N MET A 509 -11.15 25.30 -14.79
CA MET A 509 -10.94 25.58 -16.22
C MET A 509 -10.48 27.01 -16.53
N GLY A 510 -10.49 27.92 -15.51
CA GLY A 510 -10.18 29.33 -15.67
C GLY A 510 -8.76 29.61 -16.17
N GLY A 511 -7.77 28.84 -15.69
CA GLY A 511 -6.37 28.95 -16.15
C GLY A 511 -6.25 28.64 -17.65
N ARG A 512 -6.84 27.52 -18.10
CA ARG A 512 -6.85 27.13 -19.51
C ARG A 512 -7.58 28.15 -20.38
N ALA A 513 -8.70 28.67 -19.91
CA ALA A 513 -9.46 29.71 -20.63
C ALA A 513 -8.64 30.99 -20.80
N ALA A 514 -7.89 31.40 -19.80
CA ALA A 514 -6.99 32.55 -19.88
C ALA A 514 -5.81 32.33 -20.86
N GLU A 515 -5.22 31.14 -20.86
CA GLU A 515 -4.19 30.78 -21.85
C GLU A 515 -4.70 30.90 -23.30
N GLU A 516 -5.91 30.39 -23.57
CA GLU A 516 -6.48 30.40 -24.91
C GLU A 516 -6.91 31.79 -25.34
N VAL A 517 -7.70 32.51 -24.55
CA VAL A 517 -8.28 33.80 -24.89
C VAL A 517 -7.24 34.90 -25.02
N ILE A 518 -6.29 34.96 -24.03
CA ILE A 518 -5.35 36.11 -23.94
C ILE A 518 -3.99 35.78 -24.56
N MET A 519 -3.47 34.59 -24.29
CA MET A 519 -2.14 34.20 -24.76
C MET A 519 -2.16 33.45 -26.09
N HIS A 520 -3.36 33.12 -26.63
CA HIS A 520 -3.58 32.37 -27.88
C HIS A 520 -2.73 31.08 -27.95
N THR A 521 -2.57 30.39 -26.80
CA THR A 521 -1.79 29.18 -26.69
C THR A 521 -2.44 28.22 -25.69
N MET A 522 -2.04 26.95 -25.75
CA MET A 522 -2.44 25.93 -24.80
C MET A 522 -1.20 25.21 -24.30
N THR A 523 -1.05 25.07 -22.98
CA THR A 523 0.11 24.40 -22.41
C THR A 523 -0.27 23.14 -21.62
N ASN A 524 0.72 22.36 -21.23
CA ASN A 524 0.52 21.23 -20.34
C ASN A 524 0.34 21.65 -18.85
N GLY A 525 0.43 22.93 -18.55
CA GLY A 525 0.27 23.46 -17.17
C GLY A 525 -1.08 23.12 -16.57
N ALA A 526 -2.15 23.21 -17.36
CA ALA A 526 -3.52 22.93 -16.92
C ALA A 526 -3.85 21.43 -16.74
N SER A 527 -2.87 20.52 -16.78
CA SER A 527 -3.15 19.08 -16.72
C SER A 527 -3.81 18.63 -15.41
N GLN A 528 -3.39 19.20 -14.29
CA GLN A 528 -3.94 18.89 -12.96
C GLN A 528 -5.36 19.46 -12.81
N ASP A 529 -5.59 20.67 -13.29
CA ASP A 529 -6.90 21.33 -13.25
C ASP A 529 -7.95 20.57 -14.06
N ILE A 530 -7.55 20.12 -15.27
CA ILE A 530 -8.40 19.29 -16.12
C ILE A 530 -8.71 17.95 -15.44
N GLN A 531 -7.74 17.34 -14.76
CA GLN A 531 -7.95 16.09 -14.03
C GLN A 531 -8.90 16.29 -12.85
N GLU A 532 -8.72 17.35 -12.04
CA GLU A 532 -9.62 17.69 -10.94
C GLU A 532 -11.05 17.94 -11.44
N ALA A 533 -11.21 18.79 -12.45
CA ALA A 533 -12.48 19.08 -13.06
C ALA A 533 -13.17 17.81 -13.58
N THR A 534 -12.42 16.93 -14.27
CA THR A 534 -12.94 15.67 -14.77
C THR A 534 -13.41 14.74 -13.64
N ASN A 535 -12.65 14.67 -12.54
CA ASN A 535 -13.03 13.85 -11.38
C ASN A 535 -14.31 14.38 -10.71
N ILE A 536 -14.44 15.70 -10.58
CA ILE A 536 -15.66 16.31 -10.03
C ILE A 536 -16.86 16.00 -10.93
N ALA A 537 -16.74 16.22 -12.24
CA ALA A 537 -17.81 15.95 -13.21
C ALA A 537 -18.21 14.46 -13.23
N ARG A 538 -17.24 13.54 -13.16
CA ARG A 538 -17.52 12.11 -13.05
C ARG A 538 -18.29 11.77 -11.80
N ASN A 539 -17.88 12.30 -10.64
CA ASN A 539 -18.59 12.07 -9.38
C ASN A 539 -20.02 12.61 -9.41
N MET A 540 -20.24 13.78 -10.04
CA MET A 540 -21.58 14.33 -10.23
C MET A 540 -22.49 13.38 -11.02
N VAL A 541 -21.98 12.80 -12.09
CA VAL A 541 -22.73 11.88 -12.95
C VAL A 541 -22.86 10.50 -12.32
N ALA A 542 -21.73 9.91 -11.85
CA ALA A 542 -21.69 8.51 -11.45
C ALA A 542 -22.24 8.25 -10.04
N MET A 543 -22.13 9.22 -9.11
CA MET A 543 -22.39 8.98 -7.69
C MET A 543 -23.45 9.89 -7.07
N TYR A 544 -23.52 11.16 -7.51
CA TYR A 544 -24.37 12.14 -6.82
C TYR A 544 -25.76 12.28 -7.42
N GLY A 545 -26.03 11.61 -8.56
CA GLY A 545 -27.32 11.73 -9.25
C GLY A 545 -27.60 13.15 -9.76
N MET A 546 -26.54 13.89 -10.14
CA MET A 546 -26.62 15.28 -10.59
C MET A 546 -26.58 15.40 -12.12
N SER A 547 -26.83 14.32 -12.84
CA SER A 547 -26.91 14.28 -14.30
C SER A 547 -28.38 14.28 -14.74
N ASP A 548 -28.68 15.04 -15.80
CA ASP A 548 -30.02 15.05 -16.40
C ASP A 548 -30.29 13.76 -17.20
N GLU A 549 -29.24 13.09 -17.72
CA GLU A 549 -29.31 11.83 -18.47
C GLU A 549 -29.65 10.62 -17.61
N PHE A 550 -29.03 10.52 -16.42
CA PHE A 550 -29.16 9.34 -15.54
C PHE A 550 -30.04 9.59 -14.32
N GLY A 551 -30.36 10.84 -14.01
CA GLY A 551 -31.17 11.19 -12.84
C GLY A 551 -30.59 10.63 -11.53
N MET A 552 -31.39 9.89 -10.78
CA MET A 552 -31.02 9.33 -9.46
C MET A 552 -30.38 7.95 -9.53
N MET A 553 -29.80 7.57 -10.66
CA MET A 553 -29.10 6.28 -10.83
C MET A 553 -27.65 6.41 -10.39
N ALA A 554 -27.19 5.54 -9.48
CA ALA A 554 -25.79 5.38 -9.14
C ALA A 554 -25.12 4.42 -10.15
N LEU A 555 -24.10 4.89 -10.85
CA LEU A 555 -23.37 4.13 -11.88
C LEU A 555 -22.05 3.57 -11.38
N GLY A 556 -21.65 3.94 -10.18
CA GLY A 556 -20.40 3.49 -9.59
C GLY A 556 -20.49 3.37 -8.08
N SER A 557 -19.61 2.54 -7.52
CA SER A 557 -19.41 2.39 -6.09
C SER A 557 -18.01 2.82 -5.67
N VAL A 558 -17.88 3.39 -4.48
CA VAL A 558 -16.59 3.79 -3.90
C VAL A 558 -15.77 2.53 -3.60
N ARG A 559 -14.62 2.36 -4.25
CA ARG A 559 -13.72 1.22 -4.01
C ARG A 559 -12.99 1.32 -2.69
N SER A 560 -12.66 2.51 -2.25
CA SER A 560 -12.04 2.77 -0.95
C SER A 560 -12.65 4.01 -0.32
N GLN A 561 -13.11 3.89 0.91
CA GLN A 561 -13.80 4.97 1.62
C GLN A 561 -12.83 6.08 2.10
N TYR A 562 -11.57 5.72 2.38
CA TYR A 562 -10.61 6.59 3.07
C TYR A 562 -9.27 6.79 2.35
N LEU A 563 -9.04 6.07 1.28
CA LEU A 563 -7.88 6.27 0.41
C LEU A 563 -8.37 6.80 -0.93
N ASP A 564 -7.58 7.62 -1.59
CA ASP A 564 -7.87 8.16 -2.92
C ASP A 564 -7.84 7.05 -3.98
N GLY A 565 -8.69 6.08 -3.80
CA GLY A 565 -8.74 4.86 -4.61
C GLY A 565 -9.97 4.83 -5.48
N GLY A 566 -10.24 5.82 -6.30
CA GLY A 566 -11.21 5.78 -7.39
C GLY A 566 -12.53 5.02 -7.08
N TYR A 567 -13.51 5.19 -7.88
CA TYR A 567 -14.72 4.35 -7.86
C TYR A 567 -14.63 3.22 -8.89
N GLY A 568 -15.29 2.10 -8.63
CA GLY A 568 -15.57 1.08 -9.63
C GLY A 568 -16.83 1.46 -10.39
N LEU A 569 -16.83 1.29 -11.71
CA LEU A 569 -18.07 1.37 -12.48
C LEU A 569 -18.83 0.07 -12.30
N ASP A 570 -20.12 0.19 -11.94
CA ASP A 570 -21.05 -0.92 -11.73
C ASP A 570 -22.15 -0.89 -12.81
N CYS A 571 -21.77 -0.54 -14.05
CA CYS A 571 -22.68 -0.41 -15.17
C CYS A 571 -22.13 -1.11 -16.43
N ALA A 572 -23.01 -1.33 -17.43
CA ALA A 572 -22.64 -1.88 -18.72
C ALA A 572 -21.73 -0.92 -19.51
N GLN A 573 -20.97 -1.44 -20.48
CA GLN A 573 -20.05 -0.62 -21.29
C GLN A 573 -20.77 0.46 -22.11
N GLU A 574 -21.98 0.18 -22.59
CA GLU A 574 -22.81 1.15 -23.30
C GLU A 574 -23.21 2.32 -22.38
N THR A 575 -23.57 2.02 -21.13
CA THR A 575 -23.90 3.04 -20.11
C THR A 575 -22.67 3.87 -19.76
N ALA A 576 -21.49 3.25 -19.65
CA ALA A 576 -20.23 3.95 -19.40
C ALA A 576 -19.89 4.93 -20.54
N ALA A 577 -20.14 4.57 -21.80
CA ALA A 577 -19.95 5.46 -22.95
C ALA A 577 -20.88 6.69 -22.90
N VAL A 578 -22.15 6.50 -22.50
CA VAL A 578 -23.09 7.61 -22.31
C VAL A 578 -22.67 8.48 -21.12
N MET A 579 -22.17 7.87 -20.05
CA MET A 579 -21.63 8.61 -18.90
C MET A 579 -20.44 9.51 -19.31
N ASP A 580 -19.49 8.99 -20.09
CA ASP A 580 -18.36 9.79 -20.57
C ASP A 580 -18.82 10.97 -21.44
N LYS A 581 -19.89 10.78 -22.23
CA LYS A 581 -20.51 11.87 -23.01
C LYS A 581 -21.11 12.92 -22.08
N ALA A 582 -21.89 12.54 -21.07
CA ALA A 582 -22.47 13.45 -20.09
C ALA A 582 -21.40 14.23 -19.31
N VAL A 583 -20.30 13.56 -18.92
CA VAL A 583 -19.13 14.20 -18.28
C VAL A 583 -18.51 15.25 -19.21
N LYS A 584 -18.31 14.90 -20.49
CA LYS A 584 -17.77 15.82 -21.49
C LYS A 584 -18.66 17.05 -21.68
N GLU A 585 -19.99 16.89 -21.77
CA GLU A 585 -20.94 18.00 -21.90
C GLU A 585 -20.87 18.94 -20.66
N ILE A 586 -20.74 18.43 -19.46
CA ILE A 586 -20.54 19.23 -18.25
C ILE A 586 -19.24 20.06 -18.35
N LEU A 587 -18.13 19.43 -18.73
CA LEU A 587 -16.85 20.10 -18.88
C LEU A 587 -16.86 21.17 -19.95
N GLU A 588 -17.43 20.89 -21.14
CA GLU A 588 -17.55 21.85 -22.22
C GLU A 588 -18.40 23.06 -21.82
N LYS A 589 -19.51 22.84 -21.12
CA LYS A 589 -20.35 23.91 -20.60
C LYS A 589 -19.59 24.80 -19.60
N CYS A 590 -18.94 24.20 -18.59
CA CYS A 590 -18.19 24.97 -17.60
C CYS A 590 -16.99 25.69 -18.22
N TYR A 591 -16.36 25.11 -19.23
CA TYR A 591 -15.29 25.75 -19.98
C TYR A 591 -15.78 26.97 -20.78
N ALA A 592 -16.91 26.85 -21.49
CA ALA A 592 -17.52 27.97 -22.21
C ALA A 592 -17.90 29.12 -21.26
N ASP A 593 -18.40 28.79 -20.05
CA ASP A 593 -18.70 29.78 -19.03
C ASP A 593 -17.41 30.46 -18.51
N ALA A 594 -16.32 29.72 -18.32
CA ALA A 594 -15.03 30.29 -17.95
C ALA A 594 -14.47 31.21 -19.04
N VAL A 595 -14.48 30.79 -20.28
CA VAL A 595 -14.05 31.60 -21.43
C VAL A 595 -14.84 32.91 -21.49
N LYS A 596 -16.17 32.86 -21.35
CA LYS A 596 -17.01 34.06 -21.34
C LYS A 596 -16.66 35.03 -20.21
N VAL A 597 -16.40 34.52 -18.99
CA VAL A 597 -15.95 35.34 -17.86
C VAL A 597 -14.63 36.03 -18.20
N ILE A 598 -13.68 35.31 -18.78
CA ILE A 598 -12.38 35.87 -19.16
C ILE A 598 -12.55 36.95 -20.26
N GLU A 599 -13.30 36.69 -21.33
CA GLU A 599 -13.55 37.63 -22.42
C GLU A 599 -14.20 38.94 -21.94
N GLU A 600 -15.17 38.85 -21.02
CA GLU A 600 -15.85 40.02 -20.43
C GLU A 600 -14.95 40.85 -19.49
N ASN A 601 -13.79 40.31 -19.03
CA ASN A 601 -12.94 40.94 -18.01
C ASN A 601 -11.46 41.06 -18.39
N ILE A 602 -11.13 41.11 -19.68
CA ILE A 602 -9.74 41.13 -20.18
C ILE A 602 -8.96 42.33 -19.60
N ASP A 603 -9.55 43.53 -19.60
CA ASP A 603 -8.91 44.76 -19.11
C ASP A 603 -8.59 44.68 -17.61
N ASP A 604 -9.49 44.10 -16.83
CA ASP A 604 -9.29 43.89 -15.40
C ASP A 604 -8.20 42.84 -15.12
N MET A 605 -8.17 41.78 -15.92
CA MET A 605 -7.10 40.78 -15.83
C MET A 605 -5.73 41.38 -16.12
N HIS A 606 -5.60 42.23 -17.13
CA HIS A 606 -4.34 42.92 -17.43
C HIS A 606 -3.83 43.74 -16.24
N LYS A 607 -4.70 44.43 -15.51
CA LYS A 607 -4.33 45.20 -14.32
C LYS A 607 -3.80 44.30 -13.18
N VAL A 608 -4.54 43.20 -12.90
CA VAL A 608 -4.15 42.25 -11.85
C VAL A 608 -2.85 41.54 -12.21
N VAL A 609 -2.70 41.08 -13.47
CA VAL A 609 -1.47 40.44 -13.95
C VAL A 609 -0.27 41.37 -13.88
N ALA A 610 -0.43 42.65 -14.26
CA ALA A 610 0.66 43.62 -14.17
C ALA A 610 1.19 43.77 -12.74
N TYR A 611 0.28 43.84 -11.77
CA TYR A 611 0.63 43.94 -10.34
C TYR A 611 1.23 42.61 -9.83
N LEU A 612 0.69 41.46 -10.24
CA LEU A 612 1.19 40.15 -9.87
C LEU A 612 2.60 39.91 -10.41
N LEU A 613 2.89 40.33 -11.62
CA LEU A 613 4.25 40.22 -12.20
C LEU A 613 5.29 41.05 -11.45
N GLU A 614 4.89 42.21 -10.85
CA GLU A 614 5.76 43.05 -10.02
C GLU A 614 5.96 42.44 -8.62
N LYS A 615 4.91 41.95 -7.99
CA LYS A 615 4.91 41.48 -6.59
C LYS A 615 5.23 39.96 -6.46
N GLU A 616 5.07 39.19 -7.54
CA GLU A 616 5.18 37.74 -7.63
C GLU A 616 4.16 36.98 -6.76
N THR A 617 3.57 37.64 -5.77
CA THR A 617 2.54 37.09 -4.89
C THR A 617 1.62 38.21 -4.43
N ILE A 618 0.31 38.02 -4.56
CA ILE A 618 -0.72 38.98 -4.12
C ILE A 618 -1.81 38.24 -3.34
N THR A 619 -2.47 38.99 -2.45
CA THR A 619 -3.63 38.52 -1.69
C THR A 619 -4.94 38.70 -2.47
N GLY A 620 -5.99 37.94 -2.10
CA GLY A 620 -7.34 38.14 -2.65
C GLY A 620 -7.86 39.56 -2.40
N GLY A 621 -7.52 40.14 -1.27
CA GLY A 621 -7.89 41.52 -0.93
C GLY A 621 -7.23 42.57 -1.83
N GLU A 622 -5.94 42.40 -2.16
CA GLU A 622 -5.23 43.27 -3.11
C GLU A 622 -5.82 43.13 -4.53
N MET A 623 -6.15 41.90 -4.96
CA MET A 623 -6.86 41.66 -6.22
C MET A 623 -8.19 42.47 -6.27
N VAL A 624 -9.02 42.34 -5.23
CA VAL A 624 -10.31 43.05 -5.16
C VAL A 624 -10.11 44.56 -5.18
N ALA A 625 -9.11 45.08 -4.45
CA ALA A 625 -8.81 46.50 -4.47
C ALA A 625 -8.45 47.00 -5.87
N ILE A 626 -7.66 46.26 -6.62
CA ILE A 626 -7.33 46.58 -8.03
C ILE A 626 -8.58 46.61 -8.90
N LEU A 627 -9.47 45.62 -8.75
CA LEU A 627 -10.71 45.51 -9.50
C LEU A 627 -11.71 46.64 -9.19
N GLU A 628 -11.68 47.14 -7.96
CA GLU A 628 -12.51 48.28 -7.51
C GLU A 628 -11.85 49.64 -7.75
N GLY A 629 -10.64 49.68 -8.30
CA GLY A 629 -9.88 50.90 -8.53
C GLY A 629 -9.35 51.54 -7.24
N ARG A 630 -9.20 50.77 -6.16
CA ARG A 630 -8.57 51.18 -4.89
C ARG A 630 -7.06 50.87 -4.92
N ASP A 631 -6.30 51.55 -4.09
CA ASP A 631 -4.87 51.25 -3.96
C ASP A 631 -4.67 49.91 -3.22
N PRO A 632 -4.08 48.89 -3.88
CA PRO A 632 -3.86 47.59 -3.27
C PRO A 632 -2.88 47.64 -2.08
N ALA A 633 -1.99 48.61 -2.02
CA ALA A 633 -1.05 48.78 -0.90
C ALA A 633 -1.73 49.17 0.43
N THR A 634 -3.00 49.57 0.41
CA THR A 634 -3.77 49.99 1.62
C THR A 634 -4.61 48.86 2.20
N VAL A 635 -4.51 47.65 1.65
CA VAL A 635 -5.31 46.49 2.10
C VAL A 635 -4.63 45.88 3.34
N GLU A 636 -5.27 45.96 4.50
CA GLU A 636 -4.79 45.36 5.75
C GLU A 636 -5.23 43.91 5.92
N ASP A 637 -6.32 43.50 5.27
CA ASP A 637 -6.89 42.17 5.40
C ASP A 637 -6.47 41.26 4.23
N ALA A 638 -5.63 40.27 4.52
CA ALA A 638 -5.22 39.25 3.55
C ALA A 638 -6.40 38.41 3.04
N TYR A 639 -7.51 38.39 3.80
CA TYR A 639 -8.73 37.63 3.52
C TYR A 639 -9.89 38.57 3.21
N ALA A 640 -9.75 39.44 2.26
CA ALA A 640 -10.92 40.23 1.85
C ALA A 640 -11.97 39.25 1.34
N SER A 641 -13.14 39.23 1.95
CA SER A 641 -14.31 38.56 1.41
C SER A 641 -14.56 39.13 0.02
N THR A 642 -14.38 38.29 -1.00
CA THR A 642 -14.66 38.66 -2.38
C THR A 642 -16.15 38.64 -2.66
N ARG A 643 -16.99 38.28 -1.67
CA ARG A 643 -18.43 38.20 -1.81
C ARG A 643 -19.03 39.59 -2.01
N ARG A 644 -19.52 39.80 -3.21
CA ARG A 644 -20.33 40.97 -3.56
C ARG A 644 -21.79 40.75 -3.17
N SER A 645 -22.54 41.84 -3.08
CA SER A 645 -24.01 41.76 -2.94
C SER A 645 -24.60 40.96 -4.10
N ASP A 646 -25.69 40.26 -3.84
CA ASP A 646 -26.38 39.43 -4.87
C ASP A 646 -26.73 40.20 -6.19
N SER A 647 -26.80 41.54 -6.12
CA SER A 647 -27.04 42.38 -7.26
C SER A 647 -25.88 42.48 -8.25
N ASP A 648 -24.64 42.16 -7.81
CA ASP A 648 -23.43 42.33 -8.61
C ASP A 648 -22.97 41.00 -9.21
N PHE A 649 -23.58 39.88 -8.82
CA PHE A 649 -23.26 38.56 -9.32
C PHE A 649 -23.98 38.22 -10.59
N ARG A 650 -23.24 37.91 -11.64
CA ARG A 650 -23.74 37.19 -12.81
C ARG A 650 -23.29 35.73 -12.67
N PRO A 651 -24.22 34.78 -12.41
CA PRO A 651 -23.84 33.38 -12.44
C PRO A 651 -23.46 33.04 -13.89
N SER A 652 -22.22 32.55 -14.05
CA SER A 652 -21.74 32.05 -15.33
C SER A 652 -22.42 30.73 -15.74
N VAL A 653 -22.96 30.03 -14.75
CA VAL A 653 -23.75 28.80 -14.97
C VAL A 653 -25.19 29.09 -14.55
N PRO A 654 -26.17 29.12 -15.46
CA PRO A 654 -27.56 29.26 -15.08
C PRO A 654 -27.98 28.08 -14.22
N SER A 655 -28.54 28.38 -13.05
CA SER A 655 -29.18 27.36 -12.19
C SER A 655 -30.32 26.72 -13.02
N THR A 656 -30.19 25.45 -13.35
CA THR A 656 -31.16 24.70 -14.14
C THR A 656 -32.33 24.22 -13.32
N ILE A 657 -32.33 24.47 -12.00
CA ILE A 657 -33.43 24.10 -11.13
C ILE A 657 -33.90 25.36 -10.39
N GLU A 658 -34.88 26.06 -10.94
CA GLU A 658 -35.83 26.73 -10.07
C GLU A 658 -36.47 25.62 -9.22
N ALA A 659 -36.08 25.51 -7.97
CA ALA A 659 -36.81 24.65 -7.04
C ALA A 659 -38.28 25.03 -7.14
N PRO A 660 -39.20 24.12 -7.48
CA PRO A 660 -40.61 24.45 -7.48
C PRO A 660 -40.91 24.98 -6.08
N ALA A 661 -41.45 26.19 -6.00
CA ALA A 661 -41.88 26.78 -4.75
C ALA A 661 -42.91 25.82 -4.14
N ARG A 662 -42.45 24.93 -3.31
CA ARG A 662 -43.33 24.18 -2.43
C ARG A 662 -43.82 25.18 -1.39
N HIS A 663 -44.98 25.77 -1.70
CA HIS A 663 -45.84 26.30 -0.68
C HIS A 663 -46.23 25.10 0.23
N VAL A 664 -45.39 24.76 1.16
CA VAL A 664 -45.79 24.03 2.35
C VAL A 664 -46.47 25.08 3.23
N SER A 665 -47.75 25.25 3.05
CA SER A 665 -48.59 25.88 4.06
C SER A 665 -48.51 24.94 5.27
N MET A 666 -47.61 25.24 6.21
CA MET A 666 -47.74 24.69 7.55
C MET A 666 -48.99 25.31 8.18
N THR A 667 -50.11 24.71 7.95
CA THR A 667 -51.23 24.81 8.89
C THR A 667 -50.76 24.09 10.15
N SER A 668 -50.52 24.88 11.18
CA SER A 668 -50.25 24.41 12.54
C SER A 668 -51.55 23.75 13.07
N GLU A 669 -51.78 22.49 12.71
CA GLU A 669 -52.64 21.63 13.50
C GLU A 669 -51.81 21.13 14.69
N LYS A 670 -52.15 21.69 15.86
CA LYS A 670 -51.72 21.16 17.15
C LYS A 670 -52.15 19.71 17.24
N ILE A 671 -51.20 18.80 17.17
CA ILE A 671 -51.39 17.43 17.57
C ILE A 671 -51.41 17.46 19.12
N GLU A 672 -52.60 17.47 19.71
CA GLU A 672 -52.78 17.18 21.12
C GLU A 672 -52.43 15.71 21.33
N MET A 673 -51.38 15.43 22.07
CA MET A 673 -51.09 14.09 22.60
C MET A 673 -52.11 13.76 23.69
N PRO A 674 -52.72 12.57 23.66
CA PRO A 674 -53.60 12.14 24.77
C PRO A 674 -52.76 11.87 26.02
N PRO A 675 -53.32 12.15 27.21
CA PRO A 675 -52.59 12.00 28.47
C PRO A 675 -52.33 10.52 28.80
N LEU A 676 -51.11 10.22 29.20
CA LEU A 676 -50.73 8.99 29.87
C LEU A 676 -51.35 8.97 31.28
N GLY A 677 -52.44 8.22 31.43
CA GLY A 677 -53.07 7.93 32.72
C GLY A 677 -53.48 6.48 32.79
N GLY A 678 -52.91 5.78 33.77
CA GLY A 678 -52.91 4.38 33.95
C GLY A 678 -54.28 3.75 34.29
N GLU A 679 -54.28 2.47 34.20
CA GLU A 679 -54.81 1.48 35.14
C GLU A 679 -54.85 0.14 34.44
N ALA A 680 -54.27 -0.88 35.07
CA ALA A 680 -54.36 -2.25 34.67
C ALA A 680 -55.81 -2.76 34.90
N PRO A 681 -56.32 -3.65 34.11
CA PRO A 681 -57.32 -4.57 34.51
C PRO A 681 -56.83 -6.02 34.53
N ASP A 682 -57.30 -6.61 35.59
CA ASP A 682 -57.33 -7.92 36.14
C ASP A 682 -57.64 -9.05 35.14
N GLU A 683 -57.11 -10.21 35.44
CA GLU A 683 -57.48 -11.53 34.90
C GLU A 683 -58.88 -11.88 35.24
N SER A 684 -59.64 -12.38 34.28
CA SER A 684 -60.41 -13.64 34.44
C SER A 684 -61.44 -13.88 33.32
N ALA A 685 -61.61 -15.17 33.03
CA ALA A 685 -62.65 -15.85 32.28
C ALA A 685 -62.49 -15.99 30.77
N ALA A 686 -61.97 -17.12 30.36
CA ALA A 686 -62.67 -18.40 30.08
C ALA A 686 -63.55 -18.44 28.82
N SER A 687 -63.14 -19.33 27.97
CA SER A 687 -63.88 -20.34 27.22
C SER A 687 -64.57 -20.01 25.90
N ASP A 688 -64.21 -20.84 24.98
CA ASP A 688 -65.02 -21.60 24.01
C ASP A 688 -65.30 -21.08 22.60
N ALA A 689 -65.05 -22.03 21.78
CA ALA A 689 -65.61 -22.39 20.46
C ALA A 689 -64.85 -21.98 19.23
N GLU A 690 -64.10 -22.93 18.69
CA GLU A 690 -64.44 -23.90 17.63
C GLU A 690 -64.71 -23.34 16.23
N ASN A 691 -63.97 -23.95 15.37
CA ASN A 691 -64.28 -24.41 14.02
C ASN A 691 -64.25 -23.45 12.81
N GLY A 692 -63.39 -23.81 11.91
CA GLY A 692 -63.86 -24.02 10.57
C GLY A 692 -62.96 -23.70 9.40
N LYS A 693 -62.27 -24.74 8.96
CA LYS A 693 -61.99 -25.10 7.52
C LYS A 693 -61.12 -24.25 6.60
N ASN A 694 -60.01 -24.85 6.23
CA ASN A 694 -59.62 -25.41 4.92
C ASN A 694 -59.81 -24.54 3.65
N ALA A 695 -58.72 -24.35 2.96
CA ALA A 695 -58.47 -24.69 1.55
C ALA A 695 -57.05 -24.22 1.18
N GLU A 696 -56.12 -25.12 1.02
CA GLU A 696 -55.70 -25.81 -0.19
C GLU A 696 -54.86 -24.94 -1.12
N THR A 697 -53.60 -25.34 -1.16
CA THR A 697 -52.63 -25.15 -2.23
C THR A 697 -53.13 -25.70 -3.59
N PRO A 698 -52.54 -25.32 -4.73
CA PRO A 698 -51.70 -26.33 -5.37
C PRO A 698 -50.34 -25.86 -5.84
N ALA A 699 -49.43 -26.81 -5.73
CA ALA A 699 -48.16 -26.90 -6.46
C ALA A 699 -48.44 -27.29 -7.91
N GLU A 700 -47.60 -26.85 -8.82
CA GLU A 700 -47.41 -27.48 -10.12
C GLU A 700 -45.96 -27.63 -10.45
N GLU A 701 -45.56 -28.88 -10.55
CA GLU A 701 -44.34 -29.41 -11.17
C GLU A 701 -44.44 -29.31 -12.70
N ALA A 702 -43.34 -29.28 -13.34
CA ALA A 702 -42.94 -30.03 -14.54
C ALA A 702 -41.78 -29.29 -15.19
N SER A 703 -40.77 -29.83 -15.74
CA SER A 703 -40.20 -31.13 -16.05
C SER A 703 -39.00 -30.86 -16.98
N ALA A 704 -37.99 -31.64 -16.83
CA ALA A 704 -36.82 -31.70 -17.69
C ALA A 704 -37.17 -32.15 -19.12
N GLN A 705 -36.36 -31.70 -20.08
CA GLN A 705 -35.95 -32.51 -21.24
C GLN A 705 -34.86 -31.82 -22.07
N ASP A 706 -33.71 -32.45 -22.17
CA ASP A 706 -32.95 -32.96 -23.30
C ASP A 706 -32.11 -32.00 -24.13
N ALA A 707 -30.82 -32.37 -24.09
CA ALA A 707 -29.79 -32.01 -25.05
C ALA A 707 -30.01 -32.73 -26.43
N PRO A 708 -29.38 -32.26 -27.51
CA PRO A 708 -28.34 -33.15 -28.04
C PRO A 708 -27.01 -32.44 -28.44
N ALA A 709 -26.01 -33.30 -28.50
CA ALA A 709 -24.64 -33.08 -28.94
C ALA A 709 -24.53 -32.85 -30.46
N GLY A 710 -23.45 -32.27 -30.89
CA GLY A 710 -23.00 -32.16 -32.28
C GLY A 710 -21.71 -31.40 -32.42
N ASP A 711 -20.63 -32.10 -32.41
CA ASP A 711 -19.42 -32.17 -33.24
C ASP A 711 -19.08 -30.98 -34.16
N GLY A 712 -17.75 -30.70 -34.20
CA GLY A 712 -17.14 -30.19 -35.42
C GLY A 712 -15.99 -29.17 -35.16
N ALA A 713 -14.77 -29.70 -35.06
CA ALA A 713 -13.46 -29.20 -35.42
C ALA A 713 -13.37 -27.93 -36.30
N GLU A 714 -12.40 -27.08 -36.03
CA GLU A 714 -11.25 -26.76 -36.86
C GLU A 714 -10.58 -25.45 -36.40
N THR A 715 -9.30 -25.58 -36.10
CA THR A 715 -8.34 -24.45 -36.09
C THR A 715 -8.01 -24.07 -37.55
N PRO A 716 -7.56 -22.85 -37.83
CA PRO A 716 -6.15 -22.73 -38.16
C PRO A 716 -5.42 -21.52 -37.60
N ASP A 717 -4.12 -21.73 -37.46
CA ASP A 717 -3.03 -20.75 -37.32
C ASP A 717 -3.11 -19.56 -38.28
N HIS A 718 -2.62 -18.43 -37.86
CA HIS A 718 -1.57 -17.67 -38.53
C HIS A 718 -1.40 -16.28 -37.86
N GLU A 719 -0.16 -16.00 -37.57
CA GLU A 719 0.80 -14.90 -37.37
C GLU A 719 0.80 -14.20 -36.02
#